data_6cf0bd7cd43c1ab07cd3fa9fe4ab71b6
#
_entry.id   6cf0bd7cd43c1ab07cd3fa9fe4ab71b6
#
_cell.length_a   1.000
_cell.length_b   1.000
_cell.length_c   1.000
_cell.angle_alpha   90.00
_cell.angle_beta   90.00
_cell.angle_gamma   90.00
#
_symmetry.space_group_name_H-M   'P 1'
#
loop_
_entity.id
_entity.type
_entity.pdbx_description
1 polymer ?
#
loop_
_entity_poly.entity_id
_entity_poly.type
_entity_poly.pdbx_seq_one_letter_code
_entity_poly.pdbx_strand_id
1 'polypeptide(L)'
;MRPIRVDERPKENIFIFYDFETQQCTPVKGDPTTRVHEPNLCVAQRVCTKCCDNVSIDEPCEHCGDHEFIFRTNPVCQLVELAIQSMPNFSHVFLIAHNAGGFDAQFILRYLIEEKKTQLPSLIMNGTKIITMRVGKLVFLDSLNYFHMPLSALPKSFGLKTALAKGSFPHLFNRPENQNYIGPMPPAADYSPDTMRPGERERFFAWYNELKNASYVFNFSNELITYCKNDVTILRQACVVFRKMFKDSGRVCPFSENTTIASACFQIFRKNFLKPNTIGIIPTGGYRWAHNQSKKAVSWLVWMEHSLNRRIIHAGRSREFKLPQNLLVDGYYETPDSAHVLQFHGCYWHGCLSCFTVNRDRVQGDGDTLNERLERTNAISQRIRSSGYTLTEIWECAYDRMIKTDLEMSAFVSDHPLVRAEPLNPRDAFFGGRTENMVTLYDVKDGEQIRYVDVCSLYPYICKYGKYTIYVGDECRALTGPENNISLSRVEGLVKCTVLPPQNLYHPVLPVRMHQRLLFGLCRSCCETMNQDACPHEDPAERVFSGTWVVDELRKAIACGYKILTVSEIWQYNITQYNRDTQKGGLFTGYINTFLKIKQEASGWPEGYADDEAAQERYITAFKTAEGVQLERGAVAKNPGLRSVAKLCLNSFWGKFGQRENLPQTEIVSTREKLMELLNSPEHEITGMLPVNNQVLYVNYTKTSDAVIPSNIANTVTAAYTTAQARLKLYTYLEPLGKRALYCDTDSVIYVTRKEPGEYEPPTGQLLGDLTDELSSYGEGSYIKSFISGGPKFYSFIVNTPGGAESEVCKVKGITLNYANSSLINYESIRSFIIGERENPVVLQFDSIRRTPFHQVVTRPEKKSCMPLSVKRRRDGEYGSLPYGYK
;
A
#
# COMPACT_ATOMS: atom_id res chain seq x y z
N MET A 1 -1.56 -17.34 -11.63
CA MET A 1 -2.13 -16.04 -12.07
C MET A 1 -2.32 -16.10 -13.58
N ARG A 2 -3.48 -15.65 -14.10
CA ARG A 2 -3.79 -15.70 -15.53
C ARG A 2 -3.57 -14.35 -16.20
N PRO A 3 -3.01 -14.32 -17.43
CA PRO A 3 -3.05 -13.13 -18.27
C PRO A 3 -4.48 -12.67 -18.54
N ILE A 4 -4.67 -11.37 -18.74
CA ILE A 4 -5.98 -10.82 -19.09
C ILE A 4 -6.14 -10.89 -20.60
N ARG A 5 -7.25 -11.45 -21.08
CA ARG A 5 -7.64 -11.41 -22.49
C ARG A 5 -8.12 -10.01 -22.84
N VAL A 6 -7.75 -9.54 -24.03
CA VAL A 6 -8.22 -8.24 -24.53
C VAL A 6 -9.67 -8.38 -24.97
N ASP A 7 -10.57 -7.60 -24.36
CA ASP A 7 -11.93 -7.42 -24.89
C ASP A 7 -11.85 -6.41 -26.03
N GLU A 8 -12.12 -6.83 -27.25
CA GLU A 8 -11.96 -6.01 -28.45
C GLU A 8 -13.09 -5.00 -28.66
N ARG A 9 -14.18 -5.07 -27.88
CA ARG A 9 -15.30 -4.14 -28.02
C ARG A 9 -15.05 -2.87 -27.22
N PRO A 10 -14.91 -1.69 -27.87
CA PRO A 10 -14.75 -0.43 -27.16
C PRO A 10 -16.04 -0.08 -26.42
N LYS A 11 -15.98 -0.02 -25.07
CA LYS A 11 -17.10 0.45 -24.27
C LYS A 11 -17.18 1.97 -24.36
N GLU A 12 -18.33 2.49 -24.73
CA GLU A 12 -18.59 3.92 -24.72
C GLU A 12 -18.91 4.37 -23.30
N ASN A 13 -18.09 5.27 -22.76
CA ASN A 13 -18.21 5.79 -21.41
C ASN A 13 -18.23 7.32 -21.42
N ILE A 14 -18.84 7.90 -20.38
CA ILE A 14 -18.74 9.32 -20.04
C ILE A 14 -17.83 9.51 -18.84
N PHE A 15 -17.12 10.62 -18.84
CA PHE A 15 -16.35 11.13 -17.70
C PHE A 15 -16.86 12.53 -17.36
N ILE A 16 -17.25 12.72 -16.10
CA ILE A 16 -17.69 14.00 -15.54
C ILE A 16 -16.66 14.38 -14.47
N PHE A 17 -15.92 15.43 -14.73
CA PHE A 17 -14.98 16.02 -13.77
C PHE A 17 -15.68 17.11 -13.00
N TYR A 18 -15.60 17.13 -11.69
CA TYR A 18 -16.36 18.07 -10.87
C TYR A 18 -15.61 18.49 -9.62
N ASP A 19 -16.05 19.60 -9.04
CA ASP A 19 -15.57 20.13 -7.79
C ASP A 19 -16.70 20.90 -7.08
N PHE A 20 -16.74 20.81 -5.74
CA PHE A 20 -17.68 21.55 -4.91
C PHE A 20 -16.99 22.64 -4.12
N GLU A 21 -17.54 23.85 -4.15
CA GLU A 21 -17.21 24.89 -3.19
C GLU A 21 -18.25 24.92 -2.07
N THR A 22 -17.80 25.24 -0.84
CA THR A 22 -18.63 25.11 0.35
C THR A 22 -18.59 26.35 1.24
N GLN A 23 -19.70 26.62 1.88
CA GLN A 23 -19.81 27.54 3.02
C GLN A 23 -19.51 26.80 4.32
N GLN A 24 -18.95 27.49 5.32
CA GLN A 24 -18.56 26.93 6.62
C GLN A 24 -19.15 27.77 7.76
N CYS A 25 -20.41 28.16 7.66
CA CYS A 25 -21.04 29.07 8.60
C CYS A 25 -21.86 28.38 9.68
N THR A 26 -22.32 27.15 9.41
CA THR A 26 -23.25 26.41 10.29
C THR A 26 -22.45 25.64 11.35
N PRO A 27 -22.58 25.98 12.65
CA PRO A 27 -21.96 25.21 13.72
C PRO A 27 -22.63 23.84 13.89
N VAL A 28 -21.88 22.87 14.33
CA VAL A 28 -22.42 21.54 14.69
C VAL A 28 -23.24 21.68 16.00
N LYS A 29 -24.42 21.07 16.06
CA LYS A 29 -25.25 21.08 17.26
C LYS A 29 -24.49 20.53 18.48
N GLY A 30 -24.33 21.38 19.50
CA GLY A 30 -23.58 21.03 20.72
C GLY A 30 -22.07 21.31 20.68
N ASP A 31 -21.52 21.71 19.53
CA ASP A 31 -20.12 22.12 19.40
C ASP A 31 -19.98 23.36 18.50
N PRO A 32 -19.96 24.56 19.07
CA PRO A 32 -19.87 25.78 18.29
C PRO A 32 -18.52 26.01 17.60
N THR A 33 -17.49 25.26 17.97
CA THR A 33 -16.15 25.36 17.38
C THR A 33 -16.02 24.54 16.10
N THR A 34 -16.87 23.54 15.94
CA THR A 34 -16.91 22.69 14.73
C THR A 34 -17.96 23.23 13.76
N ARG A 35 -17.56 23.45 12.52
CA ARG A 35 -18.38 24.04 11.46
C ARG A 35 -18.65 23.03 10.34
N VAL A 36 -19.89 22.94 9.87
CA VAL A 36 -20.32 22.06 8.78
C VAL A 36 -19.99 22.73 7.44
N HIS A 37 -19.52 21.93 6.49
CA HIS A 37 -19.40 22.33 5.09
C HIS A 37 -20.72 22.11 4.35
N GLU A 38 -21.24 23.16 3.73
CA GLU A 38 -22.47 23.13 2.94
C GLU A 38 -22.17 23.55 1.49
N PRO A 39 -22.31 22.65 0.49
CA PRO A 39 -22.04 22.98 -0.90
C PRO A 39 -22.94 24.11 -1.42
N ASN A 40 -22.31 25.15 -1.98
CA ASN A 40 -23.03 26.32 -2.55
C ASN A 40 -22.69 26.57 -4.03
N LEU A 41 -21.72 25.84 -4.56
CA LEU A 41 -21.38 25.82 -5.99
C LEU A 41 -20.89 24.43 -6.37
N CYS A 42 -21.24 23.97 -7.56
CA CYS A 42 -20.57 22.88 -8.25
C CYS A 42 -20.28 23.29 -9.70
N VAL A 43 -19.06 23.10 -10.13
CA VAL A 43 -18.71 23.12 -11.55
C VAL A 43 -18.46 21.70 -12.01
N ALA A 44 -19.01 21.35 -13.16
CA ALA A 44 -18.81 20.04 -13.77
C ALA A 44 -18.43 20.17 -15.24
N GLN A 45 -17.43 19.38 -15.68
CA GLN A 45 -17.06 19.28 -17.09
C GLN A 45 -17.22 17.84 -17.56
N ARG A 46 -17.99 17.64 -18.63
CA ARG A 46 -18.35 16.33 -19.19
C ARG A 46 -17.64 16.08 -20.52
N VAL A 47 -17.05 14.90 -20.67
CA VAL A 47 -16.49 14.41 -21.93
C VAL A 47 -16.79 12.91 -22.08
N CYS A 48 -16.91 12.44 -23.31
CA CYS A 48 -17.09 11.01 -23.59
C CYS A 48 -15.83 10.39 -24.21
N THR A 49 -15.82 9.07 -24.39
CA THR A 49 -14.69 8.34 -24.98
C THR A 49 -14.33 8.78 -26.39
N LYS A 50 -15.24 9.48 -27.09
CA LYS A 50 -15.00 9.99 -28.46
C LYS A 50 -14.40 11.39 -28.46
N CYS A 51 -14.83 12.27 -27.55
CA CYS A 51 -14.36 13.67 -27.49
C CYS A 51 -13.29 13.93 -26.44
N CYS A 52 -12.96 12.96 -25.57
CA CYS A 52 -12.06 13.21 -24.43
C CYS A 52 -10.63 13.58 -24.85
N ASP A 53 -10.20 13.26 -26.07
CA ASP A 53 -8.84 13.58 -26.54
C ASP A 53 -8.77 15.02 -27.11
N ASN A 54 -9.91 15.73 -27.24
CA ASN A 54 -9.97 17.13 -27.62
C ASN A 54 -9.66 18.03 -26.42
N VAL A 55 -8.79 18.99 -26.60
CA VAL A 55 -8.38 19.92 -25.53
C VAL A 55 -9.46 20.98 -25.30
N SER A 56 -10.12 21.46 -26.37
CA SER A 56 -11.19 22.44 -26.28
C SER A 56 -12.52 21.78 -25.93
N ILE A 57 -13.29 22.44 -25.06
CA ILE A 57 -14.66 22.06 -24.66
C ILE A 57 -15.67 23.16 -24.98
N ASP A 58 -15.30 24.12 -25.82
CA ASP A 58 -16.14 25.29 -26.15
C ASP A 58 -17.32 24.94 -27.05
N GLU A 59 -17.20 23.87 -27.83
CA GLU A 59 -18.25 23.38 -28.70
C GLU A 59 -18.89 22.08 -28.16
N PRO A 60 -20.22 21.93 -28.26
CA PRO A 60 -20.91 20.71 -27.82
C PRO A 60 -20.46 19.49 -28.61
N CYS A 61 -20.40 18.34 -27.99
CA CYS A 61 -20.10 17.07 -28.63
C CYS A 61 -21.39 16.44 -29.18
N GLU A 62 -21.38 15.96 -30.42
CA GLU A 62 -22.52 15.26 -31.06
C GLU A 62 -22.99 14.03 -30.23
N HIS A 63 -22.11 13.40 -29.42
CA HIS A 63 -22.42 12.20 -28.68
C HIS A 63 -22.78 12.45 -27.21
N CYS A 64 -22.14 13.42 -26.53
CA CYS A 64 -22.38 13.68 -25.12
C CYS A 64 -22.99 15.06 -24.86
N GLY A 65 -23.16 15.92 -25.86
CA GLY A 65 -23.76 17.27 -25.73
C GLY A 65 -22.82 18.27 -25.08
N ASP A 66 -23.39 19.20 -24.33
CA ASP A 66 -22.64 20.27 -23.65
C ASP A 66 -21.58 19.76 -22.71
N HIS A 67 -20.49 20.51 -22.60
CA HIS A 67 -19.33 20.10 -21.85
C HIS A 67 -19.22 20.73 -20.46
N GLU A 68 -19.79 21.92 -20.24
CA GLU A 68 -19.62 22.67 -19.00
C GLU A 68 -20.96 22.97 -18.34
N PHE A 69 -21.03 22.78 -17.02
CA PHE A 69 -22.21 22.98 -16.20
C PHE A 69 -21.82 23.68 -14.90
N ILE A 70 -22.63 24.66 -14.49
CA ILE A 70 -22.44 25.43 -13.28
C ILE A 70 -23.74 25.36 -12.46
N PHE A 71 -23.65 24.81 -11.26
CA PHE A 71 -24.78 24.57 -10.39
C PHE A 71 -24.62 25.36 -9.07
N ARG A 72 -25.57 26.28 -8.81
CA ARG A 72 -25.58 27.10 -7.59
C ARG A 72 -26.72 26.77 -6.65
N THR A 73 -27.82 26.27 -7.14
CA THR A 73 -29.00 25.88 -6.37
C THR A 73 -29.01 24.36 -6.22
N ASN A 74 -28.96 23.85 -5.00
CA ASN A 74 -28.89 22.40 -4.74
C ASN A 74 -27.81 21.67 -5.59
N PRO A 75 -26.54 22.11 -5.54
CA PRO A 75 -25.53 21.69 -6.51
C PRO A 75 -25.27 20.18 -6.52
N VAL A 76 -25.45 19.51 -5.39
CA VAL A 76 -25.30 18.06 -5.27
C VAL A 76 -26.40 17.33 -6.04
N CYS A 77 -27.64 17.76 -5.88
CA CYS A 77 -28.79 17.20 -6.59
C CYS A 77 -28.61 17.36 -8.12
N GLN A 78 -28.29 18.58 -8.57
CA GLN A 78 -28.13 18.87 -10.00
C GLN A 78 -26.98 18.08 -10.65
N LEU A 79 -25.87 17.89 -9.95
CA LEU A 79 -24.77 17.04 -10.43
C LEU A 79 -25.20 15.57 -10.59
N VAL A 80 -25.92 15.03 -9.59
CA VAL A 80 -26.41 13.64 -9.64
C VAL A 80 -27.45 13.48 -10.75
N GLU A 81 -28.31 14.44 -10.98
CA GLU A 81 -29.28 14.42 -12.08
C GLU A 81 -28.60 14.49 -13.45
N LEU A 82 -27.60 15.35 -13.63
CA LEU A 82 -26.79 15.39 -14.85
C LEU A 82 -26.16 14.00 -15.12
N ALA A 83 -25.62 13.36 -14.09
CA ALA A 83 -25.02 12.05 -14.24
C ALA A 83 -26.06 10.97 -14.63
N ILE A 84 -27.26 11.00 -14.04
CA ILE A 84 -28.35 10.07 -14.36
C ILE A 84 -28.85 10.27 -15.78
N GLN A 85 -29.06 11.51 -16.21
CA GLN A 85 -29.47 11.82 -17.59
C GLN A 85 -28.43 11.35 -18.62
N SER A 86 -27.18 11.27 -18.25
CA SER A 86 -26.08 10.79 -19.10
C SER A 86 -26.04 9.25 -19.26
N MET A 87 -26.77 8.47 -18.43
CA MET A 87 -26.65 6.99 -18.40
C MET A 87 -27.23 6.25 -19.64
N PRO A 88 -28.34 6.69 -20.29
CA PRO A 88 -29.03 5.83 -21.26
C PRO A 88 -28.15 5.37 -22.43
N ASN A 89 -27.30 6.25 -22.93
CA ASN A 89 -26.54 6.04 -24.16
C ASN A 89 -25.12 5.50 -23.92
N PHE A 90 -24.72 5.25 -22.65
CA PHE A 90 -23.37 4.89 -22.30
C PHE A 90 -23.31 3.65 -21.39
N SER A 91 -22.20 2.95 -21.44
CA SER A 91 -21.98 1.76 -20.62
C SER A 91 -21.83 2.14 -19.14
N HIS A 92 -21.04 3.18 -18.87
CA HIS A 92 -20.83 3.73 -17.52
C HIS A 92 -20.63 5.25 -17.59
N VAL A 93 -20.95 5.92 -16.48
CA VAL A 93 -20.67 7.32 -16.21
C VAL A 93 -19.72 7.41 -15.03
N PHE A 94 -18.51 7.90 -15.27
CA PHE A 94 -17.47 8.08 -14.27
C PHE A 94 -17.45 9.52 -13.78
N LEU A 95 -17.73 9.73 -12.50
CA LEU A 95 -17.64 11.03 -11.82
C LEU A 95 -16.30 11.08 -11.09
N ILE A 96 -15.47 12.06 -11.41
CA ILE A 96 -14.10 12.17 -10.92
C ILE A 96 -13.88 13.53 -10.29
N ALA A 97 -13.50 13.55 -9.00
CA ALA A 97 -13.06 14.76 -8.31
C ALA A 97 -11.71 14.53 -7.63
N HIS A 98 -11.06 15.61 -7.22
CA HIS A 98 -9.75 15.53 -6.57
C HIS A 98 -9.90 15.56 -5.07
N ASN A 99 -9.40 14.52 -4.36
CA ASN A 99 -9.70 14.25 -2.95
C ASN A 99 -11.18 13.94 -2.68
N ALA A 100 -11.89 13.46 -3.69
CA ALA A 100 -13.32 13.17 -3.62
C ALA A 100 -13.71 12.29 -2.43
N GLY A 101 -12.95 11.23 -2.16
CA GLY A 101 -13.22 10.31 -1.05
C GLY A 101 -13.16 10.98 0.32
N GLY A 102 -12.42 12.07 0.43
CA GLY A 102 -12.28 12.87 1.64
C GLY A 102 -13.24 14.05 1.75
N PHE A 103 -13.83 14.51 0.64
CA PHE A 103 -14.62 15.73 0.57
C PHE A 103 -15.84 15.56 -0.32
N ASP A 104 -15.74 15.71 -1.61
CA ASP A 104 -16.87 15.84 -2.55
C ASP A 104 -17.81 14.64 -2.54
N ALA A 105 -17.29 13.43 -2.55
CA ALA A 105 -18.11 12.22 -2.56
C ALA A 105 -18.91 12.02 -1.27
N GLN A 106 -18.53 12.68 -0.17
CA GLN A 106 -19.29 12.61 1.10
C GLN A 106 -20.64 13.32 0.96
N PHE A 107 -20.69 14.47 0.29
CA PHE A 107 -21.93 15.19 0.03
C PHE A 107 -22.88 14.36 -0.86
N ILE A 108 -22.32 13.73 -1.89
CA ILE A 108 -23.09 12.89 -2.81
C ILE A 108 -23.61 11.64 -2.09
N LEU A 109 -22.78 10.97 -1.30
CA LEU A 109 -23.20 9.80 -0.54
C LEU A 109 -24.33 10.14 0.43
N ARG A 110 -24.19 11.25 1.16
CA ARG A 110 -25.22 11.74 2.06
C ARG A 110 -26.54 12.00 1.34
N TYR A 111 -26.48 12.70 0.20
CA TYR A 111 -27.66 12.97 -0.63
C TYR A 111 -28.35 11.67 -1.11
N LEU A 112 -27.57 10.69 -1.57
CA LEU A 112 -28.11 9.40 -2.03
C LEU A 112 -28.79 8.61 -0.91
N ILE A 113 -28.28 8.68 0.31
CA ILE A 113 -28.82 7.96 1.47
C ILE A 113 -30.04 8.68 2.06
N GLU A 114 -30.01 10.01 2.18
CA GLU A 114 -31.02 10.78 2.89
C GLU A 114 -32.19 11.18 1.99
N GLU A 115 -31.92 11.56 0.74
CA GLU A 115 -32.93 12.17 -0.14
C GLU A 115 -33.39 11.26 -1.28
N LYS A 116 -32.43 10.65 -2.03
CA LYS A 116 -32.80 9.91 -3.25
C LYS A 116 -33.31 8.49 -3.00
N LYS A 117 -32.87 7.77 -2.00
CA LYS A 117 -33.36 6.47 -1.44
C LYS A 117 -33.76 5.34 -2.45
N THR A 118 -33.64 5.57 -3.74
CA THR A 118 -34.14 4.64 -4.78
C THR A 118 -33.19 3.47 -5.04
N GLN A 119 -31.88 3.70 -4.93
CA GLN A 119 -30.85 2.68 -5.08
C GLN A 119 -29.67 3.01 -4.18
N LEU A 120 -29.43 2.16 -3.21
CA LEU A 120 -28.30 2.30 -2.30
C LEU A 120 -26.97 2.03 -3.02
N PRO A 121 -25.93 2.84 -2.77
CA PRO A 121 -24.64 2.65 -3.38
C PRO A 121 -23.90 1.45 -2.79
N SER A 122 -23.09 0.78 -3.62
CA SER A 122 -22.04 -0.11 -3.13
C SER A 122 -20.78 0.71 -2.86
N LEU A 123 -20.13 0.47 -1.71
CA LEU A 123 -19.01 1.25 -1.22
C LEU A 123 -17.75 0.40 -1.02
N ILE A 124 -16.60 0.98 -1.36
CA ILE A 124 -15.31 0.54 -0.82
C ILE A 124 -14.77 1.69 0.00
N MET A 125 -14.56 1.47 1.29
CA MET A 125 -14.12 2.50 2.23
C MET A 125 -12.81 2.12 2.93
N ASN A 126 -12.10 3.13 3.40
CA ASN A 126 -11.00 3.00 4.35
C ASN A 126 -11.26 3.97 5.51
N GLY A 127 -11.75 3.44 6.63
CA GLY A 127 -12.34 4.26 7.69
C GLY A 127 -13.52 5.06 7.14
N THR A 128 -13.51 6.38 7.28
CA THR A 128 -14.54 7.29 6.75
C THR A 128 -14.24 7.77 5.32
N LYS A 129 -13.08 7.42 4.74
CA LYS A 129 -12.70 7.82 3.38
C LYS A 129 -13.28 6.86 2.35
N ILE A 130 -13.99 7.38 1.36
CA ILE A 130 -14.55 6.62 0.24
C ILE A 130 -13.44 6.38 -0.78
N ILE A 131 -13.13 5.12 -1.08
CA ILE A 131 -12.18 4.76 -2.15
C ILE A 131 -12.90 4.74 -3.50
N THR A 132 -14.09 4.16 -3.54
CA THR A 132 -14.98 4.18 -4.70
C THR A 132 -16.42 3.95 -4.24
N MET A 133 -17.36 4.51 -4.99
CA MET A 133 -18.79 4.34 -4.79
C MET A 133 -19.45 4.05 -6.15
N ARG A 134 -20.43 3.14 -6.16
CA ARG A 134 -21.13 2.75 -7.38
C ARG A 134 -22.63 2.71 -7.16
N VAL A 135 -23.39 3.27 -8.10
CA VAL A 135 -24.84 3.24 -8.14
C VAL A 135 -25.27 2.89 -9.57
N GLY A 136 -25.63 1.64 -9.81
CA GLY A 136 -25.92 1.17 -11.17
C GLY A 136 -24.73 1.40 -12.12
N LYS A 137 -24.93 2.22 -13.16
CA LYS A 137 -23.89 2.60 -14.12
C LYS A 137 -23.02 3.77 -13.66
N LEU A 138 -23.35 4.45 -12.58
CA LEU A 138 -22.57 5.56 -12.02
C LEU A 138 -21.40 5.03 -11.20
N VAL A 139 -20.21 5.54 -11.44
CA VAL A 139 -18.98 5.18 -10.72
C VAL A 139 -18.28 6.45 -10.26
N PHE A 140 -18.15 6.62 -8.95
CA PHE A 140 -17.49 7.78 -8.34
C PHE A 140 -16.05 7.41 -7.98
N LEU A 141 -15.10 8.19 -8.47
CA LEU A 141 -13.67 7.97 -8.33
C LEU A 141 -12.99 9.19 -7.71
N ASP A 142 -11.99 8.91 -6.89
CA ASP A 142 -11.08 9.93 -6.37
C ASP A 142 -9.79 9.94 -7.18
N SER A 143 -9.47 11.06 -7.83
CA SER A 143 -8.25 11.20 -8.61
C SER A 143 -6.99 11.07 -7.77
N LEU A 144 -7.03 11.32 -6.44
CA LEU A 144 -5.92 11.03 -5.52
C LEU A 144 -5.54 9.55 -5.46
N ASN A 145 -6.45 8.64 -5.83
CA ASN A 145 -6.12 7.22 -5.95
C ASN A 145 -5.14 6.92 -7.11
N TYR A 146 -4.98 7.86 -8.02
CA TYR A 146 -4.06 7.77 -9.18
C TYR A 146 -2.90 8.77 -9.08
N PHE A 147 -3.15 9.99 -8.59
CA PHE A 147 -2.18 11.07 -8.48
C PHE A 147 -1.97 11.43 -6.99
N HIS A 148 -0.97 10.87 -6.36
CA HIS A 148 -0.67 11.12 -4.94
C HIS A 148 0.00 12.51 -4.74
N MET A 149 -0.61 13.57 -5.29
CA MET A 149 -0.10 14.94 -5.21
C MET A 149 -1.26 15.93 -5.15
N PRO A 150 -1.07 17.16 -4.63
CA PRO A 150 -2.12 18.18 -4.60
C PRO A 150 -2.49 18.65 -6.02
N LEU A 151 -3.71 19.15 -6.21
CA LEU A 151 -4.21 19.67 -7.48
C LEU A 151 -3.29 20.74 -8.08
N SER A 152 -2.74 21.62 -7.24
CA SER A 152 -1.78 22.67 -7.63
C SER A 152 -0.48 22.15 -8.27
N ALA A 153 -0.13 20.88 -8.04
CA ALA A 153 1.06 20.27 -8.65
C ALA A 153 0.78 19.65 -10.03
N LEU A 154 -0.49 19.40 -10.37
CA LEU A 154 -0.87 18.71 -11.61
C LEU A 154 -0.44 19.48 -12.88
N PRO A 155 -0.61 20.83 -12.96
CA PRO A 155 -0.19 21.54 -14.16
C PRO A 155 1.28 21.35 -14.51
N LYS A 156 2.16 21.48 -13.54
CA LYS A 156 3.61 21.25 -13.71
C LYS A 156 3.91 19.77 -13.99
N SER A 157 3.25 18.87 -13.25
CA SER A 157 3.51 17.42 -13.34
C SER A 157 3.03 16.81 -14.65
N PHE A 158 2.00 17.36 -15.27
CA PHE A 158 1.44 16.87 -16.54
C PHE A 158 1.75 17.76 -17.74
N GLY A 159 2.58 18.81 -17.56
CA GLY A 159 2.97 19.72 -18.64
C GLY A 159 1.78 20.49 -19.23
N LEU A 160 0.79 20.81 -18.40
CA LEU A 160 -0.35 21.61 -18.82
C LEU A 160 0.11 23.07 -19.10
N LYS A 161 -0.62 23.78 -19.96
CA LYS A 161 -0.27 25.15 -20.32
C LYS A 161 -0.16 26.03 -19.06
N THR A 162 0.80 26.92 -19.02
CA THR A 162 1.13 27.79 -17.87
C THR A 162 -0.01 28.71 -17.40
N ALA A 163 -1.01 28.96 -18.24
CA ALA A 163 -2.19 29.74 -17.87
C ALA A 163 -3.11 29.04 -16.84
N LEU A 164 -2.89 27.75 -16.58
CA LEU A 164 -3.69 26.94 -15.66
C LEU A 164 -2.95 26.74 -14.33
N ALA A 165 -2.55 27.81 -13.65
CA ALA A 165 -2.11 27.72 -12.27
C ALA A 165 -3.33 27.75 -11.33
N LYS A 166 -3.29 26.95 -10.25
CA LYS A 166 -4.31 27.05 -9.21
C LYS A 166 -4.27 28.46 -8.59
N GLY A 167 -5.40 29.18 -8.66
CA GLY A 167 -5.56 30.50 -8.07
C GLY A 167 -5.62 30.48 -6.55
N SER A 168 -5.53 31.66 -5.93
CA SER A 168 -5.83 31.85 -4.50
C SER A 168 -7.27 32.33 -4.35
N PHE A 169 -8.03 31.69 -3.44
CA PHE A 169 -9.42 32.05 -3.18
C PHE A 169 -9.66 32.23 -1.66
N PRO A 170 -10.45 33.25 -1.23
CA PRO A 170 -10.72 33.51 0.17
C PRO A 170 -11.84 32.60 0.69
N HIS A 171 -11.53 31.34 1.00
CA HIS A 171 -12.53 30.34 1.42
C HIS A 171 -13.29 30.73 2.68
N LEU A 172 -12.69 31.48 3.61
CA LEU A 172 -13.36 31.96 4.81
C LEU A 172 -14.32 33.14 4.55
N PHE A 173 -14.18 33.81 3.39
CA PHE A 173 -15.07 34.85 2.93
C PHE A 173 -16.34 34.29 2.26
N ASN A 174 -16.36 32.98 1.92
CA ASN A 174 -17.52 32.27 1.34
C ASN A 174 -18.61 32.09 2.40
N ARG A 175 -19.40 33.15 2.60
CA ARG A 175 -20.51 33.24 3.56
C ARG A 175 -21.79 33.71 2.86
N PRO A 176 -23.00 33.44 3.43
CA PRO A 176 -24.26 33.84 2.83
C PRO A 176 -24.31 35.33 2.51
N GLU A 177 -23.85 36.18 3.42
CA GLU A 177 -23.83 37.63 3.28
C GLU A 177 -22.92 38.14 2.17
N ASN A 178 -21.91 37.40 1.78
CA ASN A 178 -20.91 37.81 0.79
C ASN A 178 -21.20 37.32 -0.65
N GLN A 179 -22.28 36.55 -0.87
CA GLN A 179 -22.55 35.92 -2.16
C GLN A 179 -22.66 36.90 -3.35
N ASN A 180 -23.10 38.12 -3.06
CA ASN A 180 -23.24 39.20 -4.04
C ASN A 180 -22.24 40.34 -3.82
N TYR A 181 -21.15 40.07 -3.08
CA TYR A 181 -20.16 41.09 -2.77
C TYR A 181 -19.41 41.55 -4.02
N ILE A 182 -19.37 42.85 -4.22
CA ILE A 182 -18.55 43.56 -5.21
C ILE A 182 -17.87 44.72 -4.48
N GLY A 183 -16.56 44.72 -4.42
CA GLY A 183 -15.81 45.72 -3.68
C GLY A 183 -14.29 45.46 -3.67
N PRO A 184 -13.57 46.07 -2.71
CA PRO A 184 -12.14 45.81 -2.57
C PRO A 184 -11.81 44.34 -2.30
N MET A 185 -10.55 43.95 -2.41
CA MET A 185 -10.05 42.64 -2.06
C MET A 185 -10.48 42.26 -0.63
N PRO A 186 -11.00 41.02 -0.42
CA PRO A 186 -11.28 40.50 0.92
C PRO A 186 -10.02 40.51 1.80
N PRO A 187 -10.15 40.54 3.13
CA PRO A 187 -9.03 40.50 4.06
C PRO A 187 -8.08 39.33 3.77
N ALA A 188 -6.78 39.57 3.83
CA ALA A 188 -5.79 38.53 3.58
C ALA A 188 -5.96 37.29 4.51
N ALA A 189 -6.47 37.48 5.71
CA ALA A 189 -6.76 36.39 6.66
C ALA A 189 -7.79 35.38 6.12
N ASP A 190 -8.73 35.81 5.28
CA ASP A 190 -9.76 34.92 4.72
C ASP A 190 -9.20 33.94 3.68
N TYR A 191 -7.95 34.16 3.21
CA TYR A 191 -7.16 33.24 2.38
C TYR A 191 -6.33 32.24 3.19
N SER A 192 -6.32 32.34 4.53
CA SER A 192 -5.57 31.48 5.44
C SER A 192 -4.06 31.38 5.12
N PRO A 193 -3.33 32.50 4.97
CA PRO A 193 -1.93 32.51 4.49
C PRO A 193 -0.97 31.76 5.43
N ASP A 194 -1.26 31.67 6.71
CA ASP A 194 -0.43 30.98 7.70
C ASP A 194 -0.49 29.43 7.57
N THR A 195 -1.48 28.93 6.82
CA THR A 195 -1.57 27.49 6.46
C THR A 195 -0.78 27.13 5.19
N MET A 196 -0.27 28.13 4.46
CA MET A 196 0.56 27.97 3.27
C MET A 196 2.00 27.63 3.67
N ARG A 197 2.75 27.02 2.74
CA ARG A 197 4.19 26.86 2.93
C ARG A 197 4.89 28.22 2.88
N PRO A 198 6.07 28.43 3.52
CA PRO A 198 6.73 29.73 3.56
C PRO A 198 6.85 30.40 2.18
N GLY A 199 7.44 29.75 1.19
CA GLY A 199 7.57 30.32 -0.16
C GLY A 199 6.25 30.46 -0.93
N GLU A 200 5.20 29.75 -0.58
CA GLU A 200 3.84 29.94 -1.13
C GLU A 200 3.20 31.20 -0.52
N ARG A 201 3.35 31.38 0.78
CA ARG A 201 2.90 32.57 1.51
C ARG A 201 3.53 33.87 0.99
N GLU A 202 4.83 33.85 0.70
CA GLU A 202 5.53 35.01 0.10
C GLU A 202 4.93 35.37 -1.27
N ARG A 203 4.73 34.38 -2.13
CA ARG A 203 4.10 34.58 -3.45
C ARG A 203 2.66 35.07 -3.33
N PHE A 204 1.92 34.55 -2.35
CA PHE A 204 0.56 34.99 -2.07
C PHE A 204 0.52 36.47 -1.68
N PHE A 205 1.37 36.91 -0.75
CA PHE A 205 1.39 38.32 -0.35
C PHE A 205 1.89 39.26 -1.47
N ALA A 206 2.82 38.82 -2.31
CA ALA A 206 3.24 39.58 -3.49
C ALA A 206 2.05 39.81 -4.44
N TRP A 207 1.32 38.72 -4.80
CA TRP A 207 0.12 38.76 -5.61
C TRP A 207 -1.01 39.60 -4.97
N TYR A 208 -1.29 39.38 -3.68
CA TYR A 208 -2.34 40.09 -2.95
C TYR A 208 -2.10 41.60 -2.90
N ASN A 209 -0.86 42.01 -2.60
CA ASN A 209 -0.50 43.40 -2.53
C ASN A 209 -0.51 44.07 -3.92
N GLU A 210 -0.12 43.35 -4.97
CA GLU A 210 -0.23 43.83 -6.35
C GLU A 210 -1.68 44.19 -6.71
N LEU A 211 -2.61 43.27 -6.49
CA LEU A 211 -4.05 43.52 -6.76
C LEU A 211 -4.65 44.61 -5.88
N LYS A 212 -4.27 44.65 -4.59
CA LYS A 212 -4.74 45.70 -3.68
C LYS A 212 -4.24 47.07 -4.09
N ASN A 213 -2.98 47.21 -4.50
CA ASN A 213 -2.41 48.44 -4.99
C ASN A 213 -3.00 48.87 -6.34
N ALA A 214 -3.37 47.94 -7.18
CA ALA A 214 -4.09 48.17 -8.43
C ALA A 214 -5.58 48.52 -8.23
N SER A 215 -6.07 48.61 -6.98
CA SER A 215 -7.48 48.82 -6.65
C SER A 215 -8.42 47.87 -7.36
N TYR A 216 -8.00 46.56 -7.41
CA TYR A 216 -8.77 45.51 -8.06
C TYR A 216 -10.16 45.41 -7.45
N VAL A 217 -11.21 45.39 -8.30
CA VAL A 217 -12.59 45.21 -7.88
C VAL A 217 -12.90 43.71 -7.82
N PHE A 218 -12.99 43.19 -6.60
CA PHE A 218 -13.31 41.80 -6.35
C PHE A 218 -14.82 41.56 -6.46
N ASN A 219 -15.22 40.73 -7.40
CA ASN A 219 -16.59 40.23 -7.56
C ASN A 219 -16.65 38.78 -7.10
N PHE A 220 -17.16 38.55 -5.89
CA PHE A 220 -17.17 37.24 -5.26
C PHE A 220 -17.78 36.13 -6.12
N SER A 221 -18.94 36.39 -6.73
CA SER A 221 -19.62 35.39 -7.56
C SER A 221 -18.78 34.94 -8.77
N ASN A 222 -18.15 35.91 -9.45
CA ASN A 222 -17.31 35.65 -10.61
C ASN A 222 -16.01 34.94 -10.20
N GLU A 223 -15.40 35.39 -9.12
CA GLU A 223 -14.15 34.78 -8.59
C GLU A 223 -14.38 33.33 -8.13
N LEU A 224 -15.49 33.05 -7.42
CA LEU A 224 -15.86 31.71 -6.97
C LEU A 224 -16.05 30.76 -8.16
N ILE A 225 -16.79 31.19 -9.17
CA ILE A 225 -17.01 30.37 -10.39
C ILE A 225 -15.69 30.15 -11.13
N THR A 226 -14.93 31.23 -11.34
CA THR A 226 -13.63 31.15 -12.06
C THR A 226 -12.65 30.23 -11.35
N TYR A 227 -12.56 30.32 -10.03
CA TYR A 227 -11.70 29.46 -9.21
C TYR A 227 -12.08 27.99 -9.35
N CYS A 228 -13.36 27.64 -9.08
CA CYS A 228 -13.85 26.28 -9.18
C CYS A 228 -13.73 25.72 -10.63
N LYS A 229 -14.07 26.52 -11.65
CA LYS A 229 -13.90 26.17 -13.06
C LYS A 229 -12.44 25.87 -13.41
N ASN A 230 -11.51 26.65 -12.91
CA ASN A 230 -10.07 26.42 -13.13
C ASN A 230 -9.62 25.11 -12.49
N ASP A 231 -10.03 24.82 -11.25
CA ASP A 231 -9.71 23.56 -10.56
C ASP A 231 -10.25 22.35 -11.33
N VAL A 232 -11.49 22.39 -11.82
CA VAL A 232 -12.08 21.31 -12.65
C VAL A 232 -11.36 21.18 -14.00
N THR A 233 -10.95 22.29 -14.60
CA THR A 233 -10.22 22.29 -15.88
C THR A 233 -8.83 21.65 -15.72
N ILE A 234 -8.11 21.99 -14.64
CA ILE A 234 -6.82 21.35 -14.30
C ILE A 234 -7.01 19.85 -14.11
N LEU A 235 -8.00 19.44 -13.33
CA LEU A 235 -8.32 18.04 -13.07
C LEU A 235 -8.62 17.29 -14.37
N ARG A 236 -9.53 17.82 -15.19
CA ARG A 236 -9.93 17.21 -16.46
C ARG A 236 -8.73 17.01 -17.39
N GLN A 237 -7.96 18.08 -17.62
CA GLN A 237 -6.81 17.99 -18.52
C GLN A 237 -5.74 17.00 -18.02
N ALA A 238 -5.43 16.99 -16.72
CA ALA A 238 -4.52 16.01 -16.14
C ALA A 238 -5.03 14.58 -16.32
N CYS A 239 -6.30 14.33 -16.05
CA CYS A 239 -6.93 13.02 -16.22
C CYS A 239 -6.96 12.55 -17.67
N VAL A 240 -7.23 13.45 -18.63
CA VAL A 240 -7.24 13.14 -20.07
C VAL A 240 -5.83 12.76 -20.54
N VAL A 241 -4.83 13.57 -20.20
CA VAL A 241 -3.42 13.26 -20.51
C VAL A 241 -3.03 11.91 -19.90
N PHE A 242 -3.32 11.67 -18.64
CA PHE A 242 -3.04 10.41 -17.97
C PHE A 242 -3.72 9.21 -18.63
N ARG A 243 -5.01 9.35 -18.95
CA ARG A 243 -5.78 8.29 -19.63
C ARG A 243 -5.17 7.96 -20.99
N LYS A 244 -4.83 8.98 -21.78
CA LYS A 244 -4.20 8.81 -23.10
C LYS A 244 -2.89 8.03 -22.99
N MET A 245 -2.01 8.42 -22.05
CA MET A 245 -0.74 7.76 -21.85
C MET A 245 -0.89 6.29 -21.44
N PHE A 246 -1.86 5.97 -20.57
CA PHE A 246 -2.14 4.58 -20.17
C PHE A 246 -2.69 3.75 -21.34
N LYS A 247 -3.51 4.33 -22.20
CA LYS A 247 -4.03 3.67 -23.39
C LYS A 247 -2.92 3.41 -24.41
N ASP A 248 -2.09 4.42 -24.67
CA ASP A 248 -1.02 4.33 -25.68
C ASP A 248 0.09 3.36 -25.23
N SER A 249 0.51 3.43 -23.97
CA SER A 249 1.62 2.63 -23.43
C SER A 249 1.19 1.23 -22.97
N GLY A 250 -0.06 1.03 -22.54
CA GLY A 250 -0.51 -0.16 -21.85
C GLY A 250 -1.81 -0.77 -22.36
N ARG A 251 -2.51 -0.13 -23.29
CA ARG A 251 -3.83 -0.54 -23.79
C ARG A 251 -4.87 -0.75 -22.67
N VAL A 252 -4.77 0.05 -21.60
CA VAL A 252 -5.64 0.00 -20.41
C VAL A 252 -6.24 1.37 -20.20
N CYS A 253 -7.55 1.45 -19.93
CA CYS A 253 -8.16 2.68 -19.43
C CYS A 253 -8.08 2.69 -17.89
N PRO A 254 -7.31 3.61 -17.27
CA PRO A 254 -7.10 3.59 -15.84
C PRO A 254 -8.39 3.79 -15.04
N PHE A 255 -9.35 4.56 -15.55
CA PHE A 255 -10.58 4.92 -14.82
C PHE A 255 -11.72 3.91 -15.00
N SER A 256 -11.86 3.32 -16.19
CA SER A 256 -12.97 2.37 -16.44
C SER A 256 -12.68 0.96 -15.95
N GLU A 257 -11.43 0.59 -15.83
CA GLU A 257 -11.00 -0.77 -15.51
C GLU A 257 -10.40 -0.89 -14.12
N ASN A 258 -10.05 0.22 -13.47
CA ASN A 258 -9.32 0.24 -12.21
C ASN A 258 -9.78 1.37 -11.29
N THR A 259 -9.47 1.25 -9.99
CA THR A 259 -9.78 2.26 -8.98
C THR A 259 -8.54 2.94 -8.39
N THR A 260 -7.34 2.42 -8.69
CA THR A 260 -6.07 2.95 -8.18
C THR A 260 -4.96 2.82 -9.21
N ILE A 261 -3.93 3.67 -9.10
CA ILE A 261 -2.72 3.58 -9.94
C ILE A 261 -2.08 2.19 -9.87
N ALA A 262 -1.96 1.62 -8.68
CA ALA A 262 -1.35 0.30 -8.50
C ALA A 262 -2.12 -0.80 -9.26
N SER A 263 -3.46 -0.77 -9.25
CA SER A 263 -4.26 -1.73 -10.00
C SER A 263 -4.17 -1.51 -11.51
N ALA A 264 -4.11 -0.26 -11.97
CA ALA A 264 -3.96 0.07 -13.39
C ALA A 264 -2.59 -0.40 -13.94
N CYS A 265 -1.51 -0.13 -13.22
CA CYS A 265 -0.16 -0.60 -13.58
C CYS A 265 -0.07 -2.13 -13.56
N PHE A 266 -0.66 -2.77 -12.57
CA PHE A 266 -0.70 -4.23 -12.48
C PHE A 266 -1.51 -4.86 -13.61
N GLN A 267 -2.59 -4.20 -14.05
CA GLN A 267 -3.37 -4.66 -15.20
C GLN A 267 -2.57 -4.55 -16.50
N ILE A 268 -1.80 -3.48 -16.69
CA ILE A 268 -0.86 -3.36 -17.83
C ILE A 268 0.13 -4.54 -17.81
N PHE A 269 0.71 -4.85 -16.67
CA PHE A 269 1.62 -5.99 -16.52
C PHE A 269 0.94 -7.30 -16.91
N ARG A 270 -0.25 -7.58 -16.38
CA ARG A 270 -0.99 -8.82 -16.68
C ARG A 270 -1.44 -8.94 -18.12
N LYS A 271 -1.75 -7.82 -18.78
CA LYS A 271 -2.27 -7.77 -20.14
C LYS A 271 -1.17 -7.92 -21.19
N ASN A 272 0.00 -7.30 -20.96
CA ASN A 272 1.03 -7.15 -21.99
C ASN A 272 2.31 -7.95 -21.71
N PHE A 273 2.60 -8.32 -20.45
CA PHE A 273 3.91 -8.87 -20.05
C PHE A 273 3.82 -10.21 -19.35
N LEU A 274 2.71 -10.51 -18.65
CA LEU A 274 2.57 -11.77 -17.92
C LEU A 274 2.36 -12.93 -18.89
N LYS A 275 3.29 -13.89 -18.84
CA LYS A 275 3.15 -15.15 -19.57
C LYS A 275 2.28 -16.14 -18.79
N PRO A 276 1.55 -17.05 -19.48
CA PRO A 276 0.82 -18.13 -18.81
C PRO A 276 1.75 -18.95 -17.92
N ASN A 277 1.20 -19.48 -16.82
CA ASN A 277 1.89 -20.39 -15.90
C ASN A 277 3.22 -19.88 -15.31
N THR A 278 3.38 -18.56 -15.19
CA THR A 278 4.61 -17.96 -14.63
C THR A 278 4.51 -17.68 -13.14
N ILE A 279 3.35 -17.15 -12.67
CA ILE A 279 3.13 -16.84 -11.26
C ILE A 279 2.02 -17.75 -10.73
N GLY A 280 2.37 -18.60 -9.75
CA GLY A 280 1.42 -19.49 -9.08
C GLY A 280 0.43 -18.75 -8.18
N ILE A 281 -0.70 -19.38 -7.93
CA ILE A 281 -1.61 -19.01 -6.84
C ILE A 281 -1.17 -19.81 -5.62
N ILE A 282 -0.98 -19.13 -4.49
CA ILE A 282 -0.62 -19.79 -3.24
C ILE A 282 -1.86 -20.52 -2.73
N PRO A 283 -1.79 -21.86 -2.49
CA PRO A 283 -2.94 -22.61 -1.98
C PRO A 283 -3.38 -22.13 -0.59
N THR A 284 -4.65 -22.30 -0.27
CA THR A 284 -5.13 -22.14 1.11
C THR A 284 -4.39 -23.12 2.02
N GLY A 285 -3.80 -22.63 3.12
CA GLY A 285 -2.99 -23.46 4.01
C GLY A 285 -1.54 -23.71 3.56
N GLY A 286 -1.10 -23.18 2.40
CA GLY A 286 0.27 -23.26 1.88
C GLY A 286 0.57 -24.59 1.17
N TYR A 287 1.86 -24.99 1.17
CA TYR A 287 2.35 -26.15 0.43
C TYR A 287 2.72 -27.33 1.33
N ARG A 288 2.54 -27.21 2.64
CA ARG A 288 3.02 -28.21 3.62
C ARG A 288 2.39 -29.59 3.37
N TRP A 289 1.13 -29.63 3.03
CA TRP A 289 0.38 -30.86 2.83
C TRP A 289 -0.04 -31.01 1.37
N ALA A 290 0.17 -32.19 0.85
CA ALA A 290 -0.23 -32.52 -0.51
C ALA A 290 -1.77 -32.53 -0.69
N HIS A 291 -2.51 -32.62 0.43
CA HIS A 291 -3.97 -32.59 0.48
C HIS A 291 -4.43 -31.51 1.47
N ASN A 292 -5.61 -30.95 1.19
CA ASN A 292 -6.21 -29.86 1.99
C ASN A 292 -6.85 -30.42 3.27
N GLN A 293 -6.02 -30.79 4.24
CA GLN A 293 -6.49 -31.21 5.56
C GLN A 293 -6.35 -30.08 6.56
N SER A 294 -7.42 -29.78 7.32
CA SER A 294 -7.40 -28.69 8.29
C SER A 294 -6.52 -29.03 9.51
N LYS A 295 -5.98 -28.00 10.17
CA LYS A 295 -5.24 -28.16 11.42
C LYS A 295 -6.06 -28.88 12.49
N LYS A 296 -7.39 -28.61 12.55
CA LYS A 296 -8.33 -29.28 13.45
C LYS A 296 -8.48 -30.77 13.11
N ALA A 297 -8.57 -31.12 11.84
CA ALA A 297 -8.61 -32.51 11.40
C ALA A 297 -7.33 -33.24 11.81
N VAL A 298 -6.15 -32.66 11.55
CA VAL A 298 -4.87 -33.27 11.98
C VAL A 298 -4.80 -33.42 13.49
N SER A 299 -5.23 -32.42 14.25
CA SER A 299 -5.21 -32.49 15.72
C SER A 299 -6.14 -33.55 16.26
N TRP A 300 -7.34 -33.76 15.67
CA TRP A 300 -8.22 -34.85 16.01
C TRP A 300 -7.61 -36.22 15.65
N LEU A 301 -7.03 -36.39 14.50
CA LEU A 301 -6.41 -37.63 14.06
C LEU A 301 -5.21 -38.03 14.94
N VAL A 302 -4.40 -37.06 15.36
CA VAL A 302 -3.31 -37.27 16.32
C VAL A 302 -3.83 -37.67 17.70
N TRP A 303 -4.93 -37.08 18.16
CA TRP A 303 -5.60 -37.54 19.37
C TRP A 303 -6.13 -38.95 19.23
N MET A 304 -6.72 -39.30 18.07
CA MET A 304 -7.19 -40.68 17.78
C MET A 304 -6.02 -41.68 17.74
N GLU A 305 -4.85 -41.28 17.22
CA GLU A 305 -3.65 -42.14 17.30
C GLU A 305 -3.26 -42.44 18.74
N HIS A 306 -3.30 -41.41 19.61
CA HIS A 306 -3.00 -41.56 21.03
C HIS A 306 -4.02 -42.43 21.75
N SER A 307 -5.30 -42.11 21.61
CA SER A 307 -6.40 -42.83 22.31
C SER A 307 -6.54 -44.27 21.87
N LEU A 308 -6.31 -44.57 20.59
CA LEU A 308 -6.36 -45.94 20.05
C LEU A 308 -5.03 -46.68 20.19
N ASN A 309 -3.96 -46.00 20.62
CA ASN A 309 -2.62 -46.52 20.62
C ASN A 309 -2.22 -47.19 19.29
N ARG A 310 -2.57 -46.54 18.19
CA ARG A 310 -2.34 -47.04 16.83
C ARG A 310 -1.91 -45.94 15.88
N ARG A 311 -1.07 -46.29 14.91
CA ARG A 311 -0.68 -45.36 13.85
C ARG A 311 -1.81 -45.24 12.82
N ILE A 312 -2.19 -44.01 12.50
CA ILE A 312 -3.19 -43.68 11.49
C ILE A 312 -2.47 -43.07 10.29
N ILE A 313 -2.82 -43.45 9.07
CA ILE A 313 -2.37 -42.83 7.84
C ILE A 313 -3.20 -41.58 7.62
N HIS A 314 -2.56 -40.39 7.65
CA HIS A 314 -3.22 -39.11 7.43
C HIS A 314 -2.24 -38.05 6.86
N ALA A 315 -2.79 -36.98 6.30
CA ALA A 315 -1.97 -35.94 5.63
C ALA A 315 -0.95 -35.24 6.54
N GLY A 316 -1.21 -35.13 7.85
CA GLY A 316 -0.28 -34.54 8.80
C GLY A 316 1.07 -35.28 8.93
N ARG A 317 1.14 -36.56 8.53
CA ARG A 317 2.38 -37.35 8.52
C ARG A 317 2.95 -37.59 7.12
N SER A 318 2.09 -37.64 6.07
CA SER A 318 2.50 -37.85 4.68
C SER A 318 1.42 -37.46 3.68
N ARG A 319 0.47 -38.35 3.46
CA ARG A 319 -0.65 -38.18 2.50
C ARG A 319 -1.91 -38.81 3.09
N GLU A 320 -3.07 -38.31 2.66
CA GLU A 320 -4.34 -39.00 2.87
C GLU A 320 -4.32 -40.36 2.18
N PHE A 321 -5.03 -41.32 2.79
CA PHE A 321 -5.15 -42.64 2.21
C PHE A 321 -6.22 -42.63 1.10
N LYS A 322 -5.87 -43.25 0.00
CA LYS A 322 -6.77 -43.38 -1.16
C LYS A 322 -7.36 -44.78 -1.21
N LEU A 323 -8.66 -44.83 -0.97
CA LEU A 323 -9.38 -46.11 -1.08
C LEU A 323 -9.40 -46.62 -2.53
N PRO A 324 -9.56 -47.96 -2.73
CA PRO A 324 -9.69 -48.56 -4.08
C PRO A 324 -10.79 -47.94 -4.95
N GLN A 325 -11.86 -47.39 -4.32
CA GLN A 325 -12.97 -46.68 -4.97
C GLN A 325 -12.61 -45.25 -5.42
N ASN A 326 -11.34 -44.90 -5.40
CA ASN A 326 -10.83 -43.60 -5.78
C ASN A 326 -11.30 -42.45 -4.84
N LEU A 327 -11.60 -42.76 -3.57
CA LEU A 327 -11.92 -41.80 -2.53
C LEU A 327 -10.72 -41.53 -1.64
N LEU A 328 -10.42 -40.24 -1.38
CA LEU A 328 -9.47 -39.82 -0.36
C LEU A 328 -10.19 -39.77 0.99
N VAL A 329 -9.50 -40.21 2.04
CA VAL A 329 -10.02 -40.24 3.41
C VAL A 329 -9.03 -39.59 4.38
N ASP A 330 -9.56 -38.88 5.37
CA ASP A 330 -8.73 -38.06 6.29
C ASP A 330 -7.82 -38.95 7.15
N GLY A 331 -8.31 -40.08 7.60
CA GLY A 331 -7.51 -41.04 8.36
C GLY A 331 -7.85 -42.47 7.98
N TYR A 332 -6.85 -43.35 8.03
CA TYR A 332 -7.00 -44.78 7.74
C TYR A 332 -6.08 -45.62 8.61
N TYR A 333 -6.62 -46.73 9.15
CA TYR A 333 -5.84 -47.80 9.78
C TYR A 333 -6.52 -49.16 9.63
N GLU A 334 -5.76 -50.21 9.81
CA GLU A 334 -6.26 -51.60 9.72
C GLU A 334 -6.10 -52.28 11.07
N THR A 335 -7.06 -53.15 11.35
CA THR A 335 -7.01 -54.16 12.41
C THR A 335 -7.04 -55.53 11.76
N PRO A 336 -6.72 -56.62 12.48
CA PRO A 336 -6.79 -57.97 11.90
C PRO A 336 -8.18 -58.32 11.32
N ASP A 337 -9.24 -57.71 11.89
CA ASP A 337 -10.63 -58.04 11.57
C ASP A 337 -11.33 -57.04 10.65
N SER A 338 -10.81 -55.80 10.53
CA SER A 338 -11.49 -54.74 9.81
C SER A 338 -10.59 -53.59 9.41
N ALA A 339 -10.95 -52.87 8.35
CA ALA A 339 -10.34 -51.64 7.91
C ALA A 339 -11.17 -50.44 8.36
N HIS A 340 -10.50 -49.46 8.96
CA HIS A 340 -11.12 -48.31 9.59
C HIS A 340 -10.81 -47.02 8.83
N VAL A 341 -11.85 -46.23 8.61
CA VAL A 341 -11.78 -44.91 8.00
C VAL A 341 -12.20 -43.85 9.01
N LEU A 342 -11.45 -42.76 9.08
CA LEU A 342 -11.79 -41.59 9.90
C LEU A 342 -12.03 -40.38 8.99
N GLN A 343 -13.11 -39.64 9.26
CA GLN A 343 -13.47 -38.43 8.50
C GLN A 343 -13.77 -37.27 9.45
N PHE A 344 -13.12 -36.11 9.18
CA PHE A 344 -13.35 -34.87 9.90
C PHE A 344 -14.14 -33.92 9.01
N HIS A 345 -15.37 -33.59 9.40
CA HIS A 345 -16.25 -32.72 8.64
C HIS A 345 -16.14 -31.26 9.11
N GLY A 346 -15.41 -30.40 8.40
CA GLY A 346 -15.44 -28.94 8.58
C GLY A 346 -16.88 -28.44 8.37
N CYS A 347 -17.42 -27.71 9.36
CA CYS A 347 -18.83 -27.35 9.36
C CYS A 347 -19.29 -26.58 8.13
N TYR A 348 -18.49 -25.63 7.66
CA TYR A 348 -18.77 -24.87 6.44
C TYR A 348 -18.70 -25.73 5.18
N TRP A 349 -17.64 -26.52 5.04
CA TRP A 349 -17.34 -27.29 3.83
C TRP A 349 -18.27 -28.50 3.62
N HIS A 350 -18.84 -28.99 4.69
CA HIS A 350 -19.71 -30.19 4.68
C HIS A 350 -21.18 -29.87 5.01
N GLY A 351 -21.54 -28.60 5.18
CA GLY A 351 -22.89 -28.14 5.34
C GLY A 351 -23.57 -28.59 6.66
N CYS A 352 -22.87 -28.42 7.81
CA CYS A 352 -23.35 -28.83 9.13
C CYS A 352 -24.72 -28.24 9.46
N LEU A 353 -25.65 -29.11 9.88
CA LEU A 353 -27.03 -28.74 10.29
C LEU A 353 -27.07 -28.01 11.63
N SER A 354 -26.12 -28.31 12.53
CA SER A 354 -26.08 -27.69 13.85
C SER A 354 -25.55 -26.27 13.81
N CYS A 355 -24.60 -25.96 12.88
CA CYS A 355 -23.99 -24.64 12.76
C CYS A 355 -24.76 -23.71 11.82
N PHE A 356 -25.36 -24.27 10.79
CA PHE A 356 -26.05 -23.54 9.73
C PHE A 356 -27.47 -24.01 9.59
N THR A 357 -28.39 -23.31 10.23
CA THR A 357 -29.79 -23.71 10.32
C THR A 357 -30.71 -22.98 9.34
N VAL A 358 -30.25 -21.83 8.77
CA VAL A 358 -31.05 -20.99 7.88
C VAL A 358 -30.33 -20.75 6.55
N ASN A 359 -31.08 -20.37 5.53
CA ASN A 359 -30.55 -19.99 4.20
C ASN A 359 -29.66 -21.08 3.53
N ARG A 360 -29.92 -22.32 3.79
CA ARG A 360 -29.07 -23.44 3.36
C ARG A 360 -29.08 -23.69 1.84
N ASP A 361 -30.13 -23.26 1.16
CA ASP A 361 -30.25 -23.33 -0.32
C ASP A 361 -29.66 -22.14 -1.03
N ARG A 362 -29.07 -21.19 -0.29
CA ARG A 362 -28.36 -20.06 -0.87
C ARG A 362 -27.03 -20.51 -1.45
N VAL A 363 -26.77 -20.12 -2.71
CA VAL A 363 -25.48 -20.35 -3.37
C VAL A 363 -24.38 -19.55 -2.68
N GLN A 364 -23.32 -20.22 -2.27
CA GLN A 364 -22.15 -19.64 -1.63
C GLN A 364 -21.18 -19.09 -2.70
N GLY A 365 -20.11 -18.42 -2.27
CA GLY A 365 -19.15 -17.80 -3.18
C GLY A 365 -18.38 -18.75 -4.11
N ASP A 366 -18.34 -20.02 -3.80
CA ASP A 366 -17.76 -21.10 -4.62
C ASP A 366 -18.75 -21.76 -5.58
N GLY A 367 -20.04 -21.40 -5.51
CA GLY A 367 -21.10 -21.87 -6.39
C GLY A 367 -21.98 -23.00 -5.86
N ASP A 368 -21.65 -23.59 -4.69
CA ASP A 368 -22.43 -24.65 -4.04
C ASP A 368 -23.38 -24.08 -2.97
N THR A 369 -24.44 -24.81 -2.65
CA THR A 369 -25.30 -24.58 -1.47
C THR A 369 -24.87 -25.44 -0.29
N LEU A 370 -25.27 -25.08 0.94
CA LEU A 370 -24.95 -25.88 2.14
C LEU A 370 -25.70 -27.22 2.12
N ASN A 371 -26.86 -27.30 1.49
CA ASN A 371 -27.60 -28.54 1.35
C ASN A 371 -26.92 -29.50 0.37
N GLU A 372 -26.46 -29.02 -0.78
CA GLU A 372 -25.67 -29.81 -1.73
C GLU A 372 -24.38 -30.35 -1.09
N ARG A 373 -23.70 -29.56 -0.28
CA ARG A 373 -22.51 -29.99 0.47
C ARG A 373 -22.86 -31.14 1.45
N LEU A 374 -23.96 -31.01 2.19
CA LEU A 374 -24.41 -32.03 3.12
C LEU A 374 -24.78 -33.32 2.40
N GLU A 375 -25.54 -33.23 1.31
CA GLU A 375 -25.94 -34.40 0.50
C GLU A 375 -24.71 -35.14 -0.04
N ARG A 376 -23.74 -34.41 -0.55
CA ARG A 376 -22.45 -34.95 -1.02
C ARG A 376 -21.69 -35.65 0.10
N THR A 377 -21.63 -35.05 1.28
CA THR A 377 -20.97 -35.61 2.46
C THR A 377 -21.65 -36.93 2.87
N ASN A 378 -22.98 -36.93 2.99
CA ASN A 378 -23.75 -38.13 3.34
C ASN A 378 -23.57 -39.25 2.30
N ALA A 379 -23.56 -38.88 1.00
CA ALA A 379 -23.34 -39.86 -0.07
C ALA A 379 -21.96 -40.52 0.00
N ILE A 380 -20.91 -39.73 0.32
CA ILE A 380 -19.55 -40.25 0.51
C ILE A 380 -19.51 -41.17 1.74
N SER A 381 -20.06 -40.76 2.86
CA SER A 381 -20.10 -41.55 4.09
C SER A 381 -20.85 -42.87 3.88
N GLN A 382 -21.96 -42.84 3.17
CA GLN A 382 -22.71 -44.03 2.83
C GLN A 382 -21.91 -44.97 1.91
N ARG A 383 -21.20 -44.40 0.92
CA ARG A 383 -20.36 -45.19 0.01
C ARG A 383 -19.19 -45.87 0.74
N ILE A 384 -18.56 -45.19 1.71
CA ILE A 384 -17.50 -45.80 2.54
C ILE A 384 -18.07 -46.97 3.35
N ARG A 385 -19.20 -46.79 4.05
CA ARG A 385 -19.86 -47.86 4.83
C ARG A 385 -20.28 -49.03 3.97
N SER A 386 -20.89 -48.79 2.81
CA SER A 386 -21.31 -49.84 1.89
C SER A 386 -20.15 -50.61 1.25
N SER A 387 -18.94 -50.03 1.25
CA SER A 387 -17.73 -50.71 0.81
C SER A 387 -17.07 -51.57 1.88
N GLY A 388 -17.68 -51.74 3.06
CA GLY A 388 -17.21 -52.63 4.12
C GLY A 388 -16.24 -52.00 5.12
N TYR A 389 -16.05 -50.70 5.10
CA TYR A 389 -15.20 -50.01 6.06
C TYR A 389 -15.96 -49.61 7.31
N THR A 390 -15.31 -49.69 8.46
CA THR A 390 -15.78 -49.09 9.71
C THR A 390 -15.48 -47.61 9.68
N LEU A 391 -16.54 -46.76 9.61
CA LEU A 391 -16.40 -45.33 9.48
C LEU A 391 -16.63 -44.62 10.82
N THR A 392 -15.61 -43.84 11.26
CA THR A 392 -15.70 -42.91 12.40
C THR A 392 -15.69 -41.49 11.87
N GLU A 393 -16.73 -40.73 12.23
CA GLU A 393 -16.94 -39.38 11.73
C GLU A 393 -17.08 -38.40 12.90
N ILE A 394 -16.49 -37.20 12.72
CA ILE A 394 -16.69 -36.10 13.66
C ILE A 394 -16.91 -34.78 12.89
N TRP A 395 -17.84 -33.98 13.41
CA TRP A 395 -18.04 -32.62 12.95
C TRP A 395 -17.14 -31.64 13.71
N GLU A 396 -16.65 -30.64 13.03
CA GLU A 396 -15.81 -29.60 13.61
C GLU A 396 -16.37 -28.99 14.90
N CYS A 397 -17.68 -28.69 14.93
CA CYS A 397 -18.31 -28.11 16.12
C CYS A 397 -18.41 -29.13 17.29
N ALA A 398 -18.43 -30.42 17.01
CA ALA A 398 -18.36 -31.47 18.05
C ALA A 398 -16.92 -31.57 18.59
N TYR A 399 -15.94 -31.56 17.70
CA TYR A 399 -14.53 -31.50 18.07
C TYR A 399 -14.19 -30.25 18.91
N ASP A 400 -14.66 -29.06 18.52
CA ASP A 400 -14.45 -27.81 19.27
C ASP A 400 -15.08 -27.84 20.67
N ARG A 401 -16.16 -28.61 20.87
CA ARG A 401 -16.73 -28.86 22.21
C ARG A 401 -15.86 -29.83 23.01
N MET A 402 -15.44 -30.93 22.39
CA MET A 402 -14.58 -31.93 23.05
C MET A 402 -13.31 -31.27 23.57
N ILE A 403 -12.60 -30.52 22.75
CA ILE A 403 -11.31 -29.87 23.13
C ILE A 403 -11.48 -28.84 24.27
N LYS A 404 -12.66 -28.24 24.41
CA LYS A 404 -12.97 -27.30 25.51
C LYS A 404 -13.31 -28.00 26.82
N THR A 405 -13.86 -29.22 26.75
CA THR A 405 -14.32 -29.98 27.93
C THR A 405 -13.30 -30.99 28.40
N ASP A 406 -12.50 -31.54 27.50
CA ASP A 406 -11.48 -32.56 27.78
C ASP A 406 -10.10 -31.87 27.92
N LEU A 407 -9.65 -31.69 29.17
CA LEU A 407 -8.37 -31.04 29.48
C LEU A 407 -7.18 -31.93 29.10
N GLU A 408 -7.29 -33.25 29.13
CA GLU A 408 -6.22 -34.16 28.73
C GLU A 408 -6.00 -34.07 27.22
N MET A 409 -7.10 -34.18 26.44
CA MET A 409 -7.07 -34.00 25.00
C MET A 409 -6.50 -32.62 24.62
N SER A 410 -6.95 -31.57 25.28
CA SER A 410 -6.50 -30.20 25.01
C SER A 410 -4.98 -30.05 25.27
N ALA A 411 -4.49 -30.55 26.39
CA ALA A 411 -3.07 -30.50 26.74
C ALA A 411 -2.21 -31.31 25.78
N PHE A 412 -2.63 -32.54 25.48
CA PHE A 412 -1.93 -33.44 24.56
C PHE A 412 -1.81 -32.84 23.15
N VAL A 413 -2.96 -32.38 22.60
CA VAL A 413 -3.02 -31.84 21.26
C VAL A 413 -2.21 -30.55 21.14
N SER A 414 -2.28 -29.66 22.14
CA SER A 414 -1.56 -28.37 22.11
C SER A 414 -0.03 -28.54 22.15
N ASP A 415 0.47 -29.58 22.80
CA ASP A 415 1.91 -29.82 22.89
C ASP A 415 2.44 -30.74 21.77
N HIS A 416 1.54 -31.42 21.03
CA HIS A 416 1.94 -32.37 20.01
C HIS A 416 2.69 -31.68 18.83
N PRO A 417 3.89 -32.17 18.42
CA PRO A 417 4.74 -31.51 17.43
C PRO A 417 4.05 -31.20 16.10
N LEU A 418 3.19 -32.09 15.57
CA LEU A 418 2.47 -31.88 14.33
C LEU A 418 1.44 -30.77 14.39
N VAL A 419 0.89 -30.50 15.56
CA VAL A 419 -0.15 -29.48 15.78
C VAL A 419 0.46 -28.15 16.20
N ARG A 420 1.51 -28.17 17.04
CA ARG A 420 2.26 -27.02 17.54
C ARG A 420 2.98 -26.27 16.41
N ALA A 421 3.50 -27.00 15.43
CA ALA A 421 4.20 -26.41 14.30
C ALA A 421 3.22 -25.71 13.35
N GLU A 422 3.08 -24.40 13.49
CA GLU A 422 2.30 -23.60 12.54
C GLU A 422 2.92 -23.65 11.13
N PRO A 423 2.11 -23.78 10.07
CA PRO A 423 2.61 -23.73 8.69
C PRO A 423 3.28 -22.40 8.38
N LEU A 424 4.18 -22.40 7.41
CA LEU A 424 4.77 -21.19 6.89
C LEU A 424 3.68 -20.30 6.28
N ASN A 425 3.64 -19.03 6.73
CA ASN A 425 2.81 -17.99 6.14
C ASN A 425 3.73 -17.01 5.38
N PRO A 426 3.56 -16.83 4.06
CA PRO A 426 4.44 -15.97 3.27
C PRO A 426 4.36 -14.50 3.68
N ARG A 427 3.26 -14.10 4.34
CA ARG A 427 3.09 -12.72 4.85
C ARG A 427 4.04 -12.40 6.00
N ASP A 428 4.52 -13.40 6.72
CA ASP A 428 5.49 -13.20 7.79
C ASP A 428 6.86 -12.80 7.24
N ALA A 429 7.18 -13.20 6.00
CA ALA A 429 8.39 -12.77 5.28
C ALA A 429 8.25 -11.41 4.57
N PHE A 430 7.03 -10.88 4.46
CA PHE A 430 6.79 -9.60 3.78
C PHE A 430 6.97 -8.42 4.72
N PHE A 431 8.21 -8.01 4.92
CA PHE A 431 8.59 -6.83 5.71
C PHE A 431 8.68 -5.58 4.83
N GLY A 432 8.53 -4.40 5.44
CA GLY A 432 8.74 -3.10 4.79
C GLY A 432 10.22 -2.74 4.60
N GLY A 433 10.47 -1.52 4.12
CA GLY A 433 11.79 -0.95 4.00
C GLY A 433 12.45 -0.68 5.37
N ARG A 434 13.78 -0.69 5.40
CA ARG A 434 14.55 -0.38 6.60
C ARG A 434 14.57 1.13 6.83
N THR A 435 14.20 1.58 8.02
CA THR A 435 14.28 2.99 8.43
C THR A 435 14.81 3.04 9.85
N GLU A 436 15.98 3.62 10.04
CA GLU A 436 16.64 3.74 11.35
C GLU A 436 17.41 5.06 11.46
N ASN A 437 17.48 5.61 12.67
CA ASN A 437 18.40 6.65 13.05
C ASN A 437 19.51 6.06 13.93
N MET A 438 20.74 6.12 13.47
CA MET A 438 21.91 5.63 14.20
C MET A 438 22.44 6.68 15.16
N VAL A 439 22.19 7.95 14.85
CA VAL A 439 22.64 9.10 15.62
C VAL A 439 21.48 10.08 15.80
N THR A 440 21.39 10.71 16.97
CA THR A 440 20.36 11.73 17.24
C THR A 440 20.85 13.16 16.96
N LEU A 441 22.16 13.44 17.14
CA LEU A 441 22.79 14.70 16.80
C LEU A 441 24.20 14.45 16.27
N TYR A 442 24.54 15.09 15.17
CA TYR A 442 25.90 15.11 14.63
C TYR A 442 26.23 16.45 13.98
N ASP A 443 27.23 17.11 14.55
CA ASP A 443 27.84 18.31 13.96
C ASP A 443 29.17 17.91 13.30
N VAL A 444 29.41 18.37 12.08
CA VAL A 444 30.65 18.05 11.36
C VAL A 444 31.86 18.61 12.08
N LYS A 445 32.91 17.82 12.13
CA LYS A 445 34.24 18.23 12.64
C LYS A 445 35.06 18.79 11.48
N ASP A 446 36.22 19.39 11.81
CA ASP A 446 37.14 19.87 10.81
C ASP A 446 37.53 18.76 9.81
N GLY A 447 37.37 19.05 8.52
CA GLY A 447 37.62 18.10 7.44
C GLY A 447 36.47 17.12 7.14
N GLU A 448 35.39 17.11 7.93
CA GLU A 448 34.22 16.24 7.71
C GLU A 448 33.13 16.94 6.88
N GLN A 449 32.37 16.15 6.16
CA GLN A 449 31.13 16.54 5.50
C GLN A 449 30.07 15.47 5.72
N ILE A 450 28.82 15.86 5.89
CA ILE A 450 27.71 14.92 5.87
C ILE A 450 27.07 14.96 4.48
N ARG A 451 26.92 13.78 3.87
CA ARG A 451 26.30 13.58 2.56
C ARG A 451 24.94 12.94 2.71
N TYR A 452 24.07 13.22 1.76
CA TYR A 452 22.75 12.61 1.68
C TYR A 452 22.55 12.04 0.29
N VAL A 453 22.47 10.72 0.20
CA VAL A 453 22.31 9.99 -1.08
C VAL A 453 21.06 9.14 -1.07
N ASP A 454 20.42 9.01 -2.23
CA ASP A 454 19.19 8.25 -2.44
C ASP A 454 19.34 7.31 -3.65
N VAL A 455 18.83 6.08 -3.56
CA VAL A 455 18.90 5.11 -4.67
C VAL A 455 17.88 5.47 -5.75
N CYS A 456 18.36 5.79 -6.93
CA CYS A 456 17.51 6.10 -8.08
C CYS A 456 16.53 4.96 -8.39
N SER A 457 15.28 5.13 -7.98
CA SER A 457 14.19 4.17 -8.21
C SER A 457 14.52 2.75 -7.72
N LEU A 458 14.79 2.56 -6.43
CA LEU A 458 15.19 1.30 -5.82
C LEU A 458 14.26 0.13 -6.18
N TYR A 459 12.97 0.25 -5.99
CA TYR A 459 12.02 -0.84 -6.29
C TYR A 459 11.96 -1.19 -7.78
N PRO A 460 11.92 -0.23 -8.72
CA PRO A 460 12.09 -0.52 -10.15
C PRO A 460 13.41 -1.24 -10.48
N TYR A 461 14.52 -0.86 -9.85
CA TYR A 461 15.79 -1.54 -9.96
C TYR A 461 15.68 -3.02 -9.56
N ILE A 462 15.09 -3.29 -8.39
CA ILE A 462 14.86 -4.66 -7.92
C ILE A 462 13.91 -5.40 -8.84
N CYS A 463 12.83 -4.78 -9.30
CA CYS A 463 11.90 -5.41 -10.25
C CYS A 463 12.59 -5.80 -11.57
N LYS A 464 13.58 -5.04 -12.01
CA LYS A 464 14.33 -5.34 -13.23
C LYS A 464 15.41 -6.39 -13.04
N TYR A 465 16.28 -6.22 -12.04
CA TYR A 465 17.51 -6.97 -11.86
C TYR A 465 17.44 -8.03 -10.77
N GLY A 466 16.43 -7.98 -9.93
CA GLY A 466 16.27 -8.93 -8.83
C GLY A 466 15.84 -10.31 -9.28
N LYS A 467 16.00 -11.26 -8.36
CA LYS A 467 15.48 -12.63 -8.48
C LYS A 467 13.99 -12.64 -8.17
N TYR A 468 13.23 -13.44 -8.89
CA TYR A 468 11.82 -13.69 -8.61
C TYR A 468 11.45 -15.14 -8.77
N THR A 469 10.59 -15.61 -7.89
CA THR A 469 10.05 -16.96 -7.95
C THR A 469 9.12 -17.11 -9.15
N ILE A 470 9.25 -18.24 -9.84
CA ILE A 470 8.34 -18.65 -10.91
C ILE A 470 7.74 -20.01 -10.59
N TYR A 471 6.51 -20.20 -11.05
CA TYR A 471 5.80 -21.46 -10.91
C TYR A 471 6.17 -22.38 -12.07
N VAL A 472 6.66 -23.56 -11.74
CA VAL A 472 6.93 -24.63 -12.71
C VAL A 472 6.25 -25.90 -12.20
N GLY A 473 4.95 -26.02 -12.45
CA GLY A 473 4.19 -27.22 -12.13
C GLY A 473 4.29 -27.67 -10.66
N ASP A 474 4.41 -28.96 -10.43
CA ASP A 474 4.48 -29.58 -9.10
C ASP A 474 5.84 -29.42 -8.36
N GLU A 475 6.74 -28.59 -8.88
CA GLU A 475 8.07 -28.38 -8.30
C GLU A 475 8.07 -27.38 -7.11
N CYS A 476 6.97 -26.65 -6.87
CA CYS A 476 6.82 -25.87 -5.65
C CYS A 476 6.54 -26.81 -4.49
N ARG A 477 7.51 -27.00 -3.59
CA ARG A 477 7.42 -27.96 -2.48
C ARG A 477 7.60 -27.26 -1.14
N ALA A 478 6.84 -27.72 -0.15
CA ALA A 478 7.20 -27.55 1.23
C ALA A 478 8.13 -28.69 1.64
N LEU A 479 9.32 -28.34 2.11
CA LEU A 479 10.24 -29.28 2.70
C LEU A 479 10.10 -29.17 4.20
N THR A 480 9.61 -30.26 4.82
CA THR A 480 9.48 -30.39 6.28
C THR A 480 10.21 -31.63 6.73
N GLY A 481 10.96 -31.55 7.80
CA GLY A 481 11.63 -32.74 8.37
C GLY A 481 12.72 -32.36 9.37
N PRO A 482 13.17 -33.34 10.19
CA PRO A 482 14.24 -33.09 11.17
C PRO A 482 15.63 -33.00 10.55
N GLU A 483 15.76 -33.07 9.23
CA GLU A 483 17.04 -33.03 8.56
C GLU A 483 17.61 -31.62 8.54
N ASN A 484 18.36 -31.30 9.58
CA ASN A 484 19.14 -30.06 9.76
C ASN A 484 20.30 -29.91 8.76
N ASN A 485 20.36 -30.70 7.68
CA ASN A 485 21.44 -30.70 6.71
C ASN A 485 21.09 -30.09 5.33
N ILE A 486 19.99 -29.35 5.23
CA ILE A 486 19.67 -28.68 3.98
C ILE A 486 20.59 -27.47 3.85
N SER A 487 21.53 -27.54 2.92
CA SER A 487 22.36 -26.40 2.57
C SER A 487 21.51 -25.29 1.95
N LEU A 488 21.35 -24.16 2.64
CA LEU A 488 20.63 -23.01 2.12
C LEU A 488 21.22 -22.43 0.82
N SER A 489 22.41 -22.83 0.42
CA SER A 489 23.01 -22.45 -0.85
C SER A 489 22.21 -22.93 -2.06
N ARG A 490 21.44 -24.02 -1.93
CA ARG A 490 20.61 -24.60 -2.99
C ARG A 490 19.11 -24.29 -2.86
N VAL A 491 18.71 -23.59 -1.79
CA VAL A 491 17.32 -23.25 -1.55
C VAL A 491 17.00 -21.92 -2.21
N GLU A 492 15.90 -21.84 -2.93
CA GLU A 492 15.33 -20.58 -3.41
C GLU A 492 13.86 -20.49 -2.96
N GLY A 493 13.53 -19.44 -2.21
CA GLY A 493 12.19 -19.27 -1.68
C GLY A 493 12.13 -18.67 -0.29
N LEU A 494 11.18 -19.17 0.50
CA LEU A 494 10.97 -18.75 1.88
C LEU A 494 11.38 -19.83 2.85
N VAL A 495 12.00 -19.43 3.96
CA VAL A 495 12.45 -20.33 5.02
C VAL A 495 11.89 -19.88 6.35
N LYS A 496 11.13 -20.76 7.02
CA LYS A 496 10.70 -20.61 8.40
C LYS A 496 11.72 -21.31 9.31
N CYS A 497 12.42 -20.53 10.13
CA CYS A 497 13.52 -21.04 10.94
C CYS A 497 13.71 -20.24 12.23
N THR A 498 14.55 -20.78 13.12
CA THR A 498 15.04 -20.11 14.32
C THR A 498 16.50 -19.75 14.10
N VAL A 499 16.83 -18.48 14.33
CA VAL A 499 18.15 -17.91 14.11
C VAL A 499 18.72 -17.31 15.38
N LEU A 500 20.02 -17.49 15.61
CA LEU A 500 20.77 -16.83 16.67
C LEU A 500 21.65 -15.74 16.06
N PRO A 501 21.40 -14.46 16.34
CA PRO A 501 22.23 -13.35 15.87
C PRO A 501 23.60 -13.32 16.58
N PRO A 502 24.62 -12.73 15.92
CA PRO A 502 25.88 -12.38 16.60
C PRO A 502 25.62 -11.31 17.68
N GLN A 503 26.60 -11.04 18.56
CA GLN A 503 26.45 -10.09 19.65
C GLN A 503 26.90 -8.67 19.30
N ASN A 504 27.77 -8.52 18.30
CA ASN A 504 28.47 -7.26 17.99
C ASN A 504 28.36 -6.90 16.50
N LEU A 505 27.14 -6.85 15.99
CA LEU A 505 26.88 -6.44 14.60
C LEU A 505 26.16 -5.08 14.59
N TYR A 506 26.84 -4.01 14.15
CA TYR A 506 26.31 -2.64 14.20
C TYR A 506 25.08 -2.44 13.31
N HIS A 507 25.04 -3.10 12.14
CA HIS A 507 23.89 -3.15 11.26
C HIS A 507 23.35 -4.58 11.16
N PRO A 508 22.39 -4.99 12.00
CA PRO A 508 21.79 -6.32 11.88
C PRO A 508 21.09 -6.51 10.53
N VAL A 509 21.07 -7.74 10.02
CA VAL A 509 20.55 -8.05 8.69
C VAL A 509 19.04 -8.31 8.72
N LEU A 510 18.60 -9.19 9.62
CA LEU A 510 17.23 -9.72 9.58
C LEU A 510 16.23 -8.79 10.24
N PRO A 511 15.13 -8.46 9.54
CA PRO A 511 14.00 -7.73 10.11
C PRO A 511 13.18 -8.62 11.05
N VAL A 512 12.66 -8.02 12.13
CA VAL A 512 11.68 -8.65 13.03
C VAL A 512 10.55 -7.67 13.35
N ARG A 513 9.33 -8.19 13.57
CA ARG A 513 8.17 -7.37 13.98
C ARG A 513 7.94 -7.50 15.46
N MET A 514 8.12 -6.41 16.19
CA MET A 514 7.80 -6.30 17.61
C MET A 514 7.21 -4.93 17.90
N HIS A 515 6.29 -4.84 18.86
CA HIS A 515 5.62 -3.58 19.25
C HIS A 515 5.01 -2.83 18.05
N GLN A 516 4.44 -3.56 17.08
CA GLN A 516 3.90 -3.02 15.82
C GLN A 516 4.95 -2.25 14.98
N ARG A 517 6.24 -2.52 15.20
CA ARG A 517 7.37 -1.88 14.51
C ARG A 517 8.24 -2.90 13.81
N LEU A 518 8.94 -2.43 12.81
CA LEU A 518 10.02 -3.18 12.17
C LEU A 518 11.34 -2.83 12.88
N LEU A 519 11.92 -3.83 13.52
CA LEU A 519 13.18 -3.72 14.25
C LEU A 519 14.26 -4.56 13.56
N PHE A 520 15.52 -4.20 13.82
CA PHE A 520 16.72 -4.95 13.45
C PHE A 520 17.54 -5.15 14.71
N GLY A 521 17.27 -6.24 15.45
CA GLY A 521 17.88 -6.51 16.74
C GLY A 521 18.82 -7.72 16.73
N LEU A 522 19.56 -7.89 17.81
CA LEU A 522 20.53 -8.98 18.03
C LEU A 522 20.13 -9.90 19.20
N CYS A 523 19.08 -9.56 19.93
CA CYS A 523 18.53 -10.33 21.02
C CYS A 523 17.02 -10.15 21.13
N ARG A 524 16.28 -11.27 21.14
CA ARG A 524 14.82 -11.25 21.24
C ARG A 524 14.35 -10.56 22.52
N SER A 525 14.85 -11.01 23.69
CA SER A 525 14.44 -10.46 24.99
C SER A 525 14.75 -8.97 25.11
N CYS A 526 15.91 -8.50 24.61
CA CYS A 526 16.21 -7.07 24.57
C CYS A 526 15.26 -6.27 23.66
N CYS A 527 14.82 -6.87 22.54
CA CYS A 527 13.82 -6.23 21.66
C CYS A 527 12.43 -6.21 22.31
N GLU A 528 12.03 -7.27 23.01
CA GLU A 528 10.74 -7.38 23.70
C GLU A 528 10.62 -6.35 24.84
N THR A 529 11.70 -6.19 25.61
CA THR A 529 11.73 -5.24 26.73
C THR A 529 12.16 -3.83 26.35
N MET A 530 12.60 -3.61 25.11
CA MET A 530 13.25 -2.36 24.65
C MET A 530 14.42 -1.97 25.57
N ASN A 531 15.25 -2.94 25.94
CA ASN A 531 16.36 -2.76 26.86
C ASN A 531 17.32 -1.66 26.38
N GLN A 532 17.61 -0.67 27.26
CA GLN A 532 18.52 0.44 26.94
C GLN A 532 19.96 0.18 27.37
N ASP A 533 20.23 -0.89 28.09
CA ASP A 533 21.57 -1.29 28.53
C ASP A 533 22.21 -2.27 27.54
N ALA A 534 23.50 -2.57 27.77
CA ALA A 534 24.17 -3.66 27.08
C ALA A 534 23.42 -4.98 27.29
N CYS A 535 23.46 -5.87 26.31
CA CYS A 535 22.73 -7.13 26.39
C CYS A 535 23.23 -8.02 27.54
N PRO A 536 22.39 -8.33 28.55
CA PRO A 536 22.79 -9.21 29.64
C PRO A 536 22.64 -10.71 29.30
N HIS A 537 21.94 -11.04 28.21
CA HIS A 537 21.52 -12.40 27.90
C HIS A 537 22.68 -13.21 27.29
N GLU A 538 23.07 -14.27 27.97
CA GLU A 538 24.06 -15.25 27.49
C GLU A 538 23.41 -16.49 26.88
N ASP A 539 22.25 -16.90 27.42
CA ASP A 539 21.54 -18.08 26.92
C ASP A 539 21.02 -17.81 25.49
N PRO A 540 21.41 -18.68 24.52
CA PRO A 540 20.86 -18.61 23.17
C PRO A 540 19.31 -18.59 23.11
N ALA A 541 18.63 -19.31 24.05
CA ALA A 541 17.16 -19.38 24.08
C ALA A 541 16.49 -18.01 24.30
N GLU A 542 17.13 -17.10 25.02
CA GLU A 542 16.64 -15.74 25.25
C GLU A 542 16.90 -14.81 24.06
N ARG A 543 17.90 -15.15 23.23
CA ARG A 543 18.39 -14.29 22.16
C ARG A 543 17.82 -14.61 20.79
N VAL A 544 17.40 -15.86 20.57
CA VAL A 544 16.96 -16.36 19.25
C VAL A 544 15.69 -15.69 18.76
N PHE A 545 15.61 -15.51 17.46
CA PHE A 545 14.39 -15.13 16.75
C PHE A 545 13.87 -16.31 15.93
N SER A 546 12.55 -16.55 16.03
CA SER A 546 11.85 -17.46 15.14
C SER A 546 11.01 -16.66 14.16
N GLY A 547 11.09 -16.95 12.89
CA GLY A 547 10.38 -16.20 11.85
C GLY A 547 10.48 -16.83 10.47
N THR A 548 9.94 -16.12 9.50
CA THR A 548 10.02 -16.49 8.08
C THR A 548 10.75 -15.38 7.33
N TRP A 549 11.72 -15.76 6.53
CA TRP A 549 12.53 -14.82 5.73
C TRP A 549 12.72 -15.34 4.31
N VAL A 550 13.01 -14.44 3.39
CA VAL A 550 13.53 -14.78 2.06
C VAL A 550 14.93 -15.33 2.21
N VAL A 551 15.24 -16.41 1.50
CA VAL A 551 16.52 -17.12 1.64
C VAL A 551 17.74 -16.22 1.40
N ASP A 552 17.66 -15.23 0.52
CA ASP A 552 18.78 -14.31 0.26
C ASP A 552 19.13 -13.46 1.48
N GLU A 553 18.14 -13.05 2.30
CA GLU A 553 18.40 -12.36 3.57
C GLU A 553 19.07 -13.28 4.59
N LEU A 554 18.66 -14.56 4.63
CA LEU A 554 19.31 -15.55 5.51
C LEU A 554 20.75 -15.83 5.08
N ARG A 555 21.02 -15.95 3.77
CA ARG A 555 22.39 -16.09 3.25
C ARG A 555 23.27 -14.93 3.68
N LYS A 556 22.77 -13.69 3.53
CA LYS A 556 23.51 -12.51 3.99
C LYS A 556 23.68 -12.50 5.52
N ALA A 557 22.65 -12.87 6.27
CA ALA A 557 22.73 -12.97 7.73
C ALA A 557 23.80 -13.97 8.17
N ILE A 558 23.83 -15.17 7.57
CA ILE A 558 24.88 -16.19 7.85
C ILE A 558 26.28 -15.62 7.57
N ALA A 559 26.46 -14.93 6.43
CA ALA A 559 27.71 -14.27 6.10
C ALA A 559 28.13 -13.19 7.15
N CYS A 560 27.16 -12.61 7.84
CA CYS A 560 27.35 -11.65 8.92
C CYS A 560 27.39 -12.29 10.33
N GLY A 561 27.50 -13.62 10.43
CA GLY A 561 27.70 -14.33 11.70
C GLY A 561 26.43 -14.83 12.39
N TYR A 562 25.26 -14.79 11.75
CA TYR A 562 24.07 -15.47 12.28
C TYR A 562 24.22 -16.98 12.18
N LYS A 563 23.64 -17.70 13.14
CA LYS A 563 23.57 -19.17 13.14
C LYS A 563 22.10 -19.60 13.01
N ILE A 564 21.82 -20.52 12.09
CA ILE A 564 20.49 -21.16 12.01
C ILE A 564 20.51 -22.34 12.97
N LEU A 565 19.59 -22.35 13.94
CA LEU A 565 19.49 -23.42 14.92
C LEU A 565 18.51 -24.52 14.47
N THR A 566 17.35 -24.11 13.92
CA THR A 566 16.34 -25.04 13.42
C THR A 566 15.69 -24.50 12.16
N VAL A 567 15.33 -25.40 11.25
CA VAL A 567 14.52 -25.09 10.08
C VAL A 567 13.19 -25.82 10.22
N SER A 568 12.10 -25.08 10.27
CA SER A 568 10.74 -25.65 10.45
C SER A 568 10.08 -25.98 9.14
N GLU A 569 10.25 -25.12 8.13
CA GLU A 569 9.62 -25.31 6.81
C GLU A 569 10.33 -24.49 5.75
N ILE A 570 10.44 -25.03 4.54
CA ILE A 570 10.98 -24.32 3.38
C ILE A 570 9.95 -24.38 2.26
N TRP A 571 9.65 -23.25 1.66
CA TRP A 571 8.97 -23.21 0.37
C TRP A 571 10.00 -23.03 -0.73
N GLN A 572 10.25 -24.11 -1.47
CA GLN A 572 11.19 -24.14 -2.57
C GLN A 572 10.52 -23.72 -3.87
N TYR A 573 11.16 -22.82 -4.62
CA TYR A 573 10.71 -22.35 -5.93
C TYR A 573 11.83 -22.41 -6.96
N ASN A 574 11.47 -22.41 -8.23
CA ASN A 574 12.36 -22.01 -9.29
C ASN A 574 12.40 -20.48 -9.37
N ILE A 575 13.49 -19.94 -9.88
CA ILE A 575 13.70 -18.50 -10.00
C ILE A 575 13.95 -18.08 -11.44
N THR A 576 13.62 -16.83 -11.73
CA THR A 576 14.06 -16.09 -12.91
C THR A 576 14.78 -14.83 -12.47
N GLN A 577 15.83 -14.46 -13.20
CA GLN A 577 16.59 -13.22 -13.02
C GLN A 577 17.00 -12.68 -14.37
N TYR A 578 17.02 -11.37 -14.53
CA TYR A 578 17.52 -10.74 -15.74
C TYR A 578 19.04 -10.87 -15.84
N ASN A 579 19.50 -11.40 -16.96
CA ASN A 579 20.93 -11.46 -17.29
C ASN A 579 21.27 -10.28 -18.19
N ARG A 580 22.23 -9.45 -17.76
CA ARG A 580 22.64 -8.24 -18.49
C ARG A 580 23.34 -8.55 -19.82
N ASP A 581 24.13 -9.59 -19.85
CA ASP A 581 24.95 -9.96 -21.04
C ASP A 581 24.07 -10.51 -22.17
N THR A 582 23.12 -11.36 -21.83
CA THR A 582 22.18 -11.95 -22.81
C THR A 582 20.91 -11.13 -23.01
N GLN A 583 20.65 -10.12 -22.17
CA GLN A 583 19.45 -9.31 -22.13
C GLN A 583 18.15 -10.14 -22.02
N LYS A 584 18.20 -11.31 -21.39
CA LYS A 584 17.09 -12.24 -21.23
C LYS A 584 16.77 -12.52 -19.77
N GLY A 585 15.57 -13.05 -19.54
CA GLY A 585 15.09 -13.41 -18.19
C GLY A 585 14.44 -12.26 -17.45
N GLY A 586 14.20 -12.48 -16.14
CA GLY A 586 13.52 -11.53 -15.26
C GLY A 586 12.00 -11.57 -15.41
N LEU A 587 11.30 -11.46 -14.28
CA LEU A 587 9.83 -11.51 -14.25
C LEU A 587 9.20 -10.20 -14.75
N PHE A 588 9.81 -9.07 -14.38
CA PHE A 588 9.24 -7.73 -14.61
C PHE A 588 10.04 -6.88 -15.59
N THR A 589 11.13 -7.42 -16.13
CA THR A 589 12.07 -6.67 -16.98
C THR A 589 11.38 -6.00 -18.16
N GLY A 590 10.49 -6.71 -18.87
CA GLY A 590 9.77 -6.14 -20.01
C GLY A 590 8.91 -4.93 -19.62
N TYR A 591 8.18 -5.03 -18.51
CA TYR A 591 7.38 -3.93 -17.98
C TYR A 591 8.27 -2.74 -17.56
N ILE A 592 9.32 -3.00 -16.79
CA ILE A 592 10.24 -1.94 -16.32
C ILE A 592 10.94 -1.26 -17.50
N ASN A 593 11.43 -2.01 -18.46
CA ASN A 593 12.11 -1.45 -19.65
C ASN A 593 11.19 -0.54 -20.46
N THR A 594 9.92 -0.89 -20.61
CA THR A 594 8.93 -0.05 -21.32
C THR A 594 8.77 1.30 -20.65
N PHE A 595 8.52 1.33 -19.34
CA PHE A 595 8.32 2.59 -18.64
C PHE A 595 9.62 3.35 -18.35
N LEU A 596 10.74 2.65 -18.26
CA LEU A 596 12.07 3.28 -18.16
C LEU A 596 12.42 4.00 -19.46
N LYS A 597 12.16 3.38 -20.64
CA LYS A 597 12.30 4.01 -21.95
C LYS A 597 11.49 5.31 -22.00
N ILE A 598 10.20 5.23 -21.71
CA ILE A 598 9.29 6.38 -21.75
C ILE A 598 9.78 7.49 -20.78
N LYS A 599 10.17 7.13 -19.55
CA LYS A 599 10.71 8.09 -18.57
C LYS A 599 11.94 8.80 -19.10
N GLN A 600 12.86 8.06 -19.74
CA GLN A 600 14.14 8.60 -20.21
C GLN A 600 13.94 9.49 -21.44
N GLU A 601 13.16 9.03 -22.41
CA GLU A 601 12.82 9.84 -23.59
C GLU A 601 12.08 11.12 -23.21
N ALA A 602 11.12 11.05 -22.27
CA ALA A 602 10.38 12.20 -21.76
C ALA A 602 11.22 13.16 -20.85
N SER A 603 12.42 12.80 -20.48
CA SER A 603 13.34 13.69 -19.75
C SER A 603 14.00 14.70 -20.68
N GLY A 604 14.03 14.45 -21.99
CA GLY A 604 14.71 15.24 -22.99
C GLY A 604 16.23 14.98 -23.01
N TRP A 605 16.92 15.64 -23.88
CA TRP A 605 18.36 15.57 -23.98
C TRP A 605 19.04 16.20 -22.77
N PRO A 606 20.18 15.66 -22.32
CA PRO A 606 21.05 16.34 -21.37
C PRO A 606 21.50 17.72 -21.90
N GLU A 607 21.89 18.60 -21.00
CA GLU A 607 22.37 19.93 -21.35
C GLU A 607 23.55 19.87 -22.33
N GLY A 608 23.49 20.63 -23.41
CA GLY A 608 24.49 20.67 -24.47
C GLY A 608 24.38 19.54 -25.52
N TYR A 609 23.41 18.60 -25.42
CA TYR A 609 23.27 17.50 -26.37
C TYR A 609 22.20 17.74 -27.45
N ALA A 610 21.37 18.80 -27.30
CA ALA A 610 20.20 19.01 -28.18
C ALA A 610 20.60 19.21 -29.66
N ASP A 611 21.74 19.87 -29.93
CA ASP A 611 22.21 20.21 -31.27
C ASP A 611 23.45 19.37 -31.71
N ASP A 612 23.87 18.37 -30.93
CA ASP A 612 25.04 17.52 -31.24
C ASP A 612 24.56 16.07 -31.49
N GLU A 613 24.41 15.71 -32.77
CA GLU A 613 24.00 14.36 -33.16
C GLU A 613 24.97 13.25 -32.69
N ALA A 614 26.27 13.54 -32.65
CA ALA A 614 27.26 12.57 -32.19
C ALA A 614 27.16 12.38 -30.67
N ALA A 615 26.89 13.41 -29.89
CA ALA A 615 26.61 13.32 -28.45
C ALA A 615 25.31 12.57 -28.19
N GLN A 616 24.27 12.81 -28.98
CA GLN A 616 22.99 12.08 -28.90
C GLN A 616 23.19 10.58 -29.15
N GLU A 617 23.94 10.19 -30.18
CA GLU A 617 24.22 8.80 -30.48
C GLU A 617 25.04 8.11 -29.37
N ARG A 618 26.08 8.82 -28.84
CA ARG A 618 26.82 8.31 -27.67
C ARG A 618 25.91 8.10 -26.46
N TYR A 619 24.99 9.02 -26.20
CA TYR A 619 24.05 8.91 -25.10
C TYR A 619 23.09 7.72 -25.26
N ILE A 620 22.48 7.54 -26.45
CA ILE A 620 21.59 6.41 -26.74
C ILE A 620 22.36 5.09 -26.58
N THR A 621 23.58 5.02 -27.12
CA THR A 621 24.42 3.82 -27.03
C THR A 621 24.84 3.51 -25.61
N ALA A 622 25.23 4.51 -24.83
CA ALA A 622 25.59 4.36 -23.42
C ALA A 622 24.40 3.86 -22.60
N PHE A 623 23.21 4.43 -22.82
CA PHE A 623 22.00 4.00 -22.12
C PHE A 623 21.60 2.57 -22.52
N LYS A 624 21.70 2.22 -23.80
CA LYS A 624 21.47 0.85 -24.27
C LYS A 624 22.43 -0.15 -23.63
N THR A 625 23.72 0.20 -23.57
CA THR A 625 24.73 -0.67 -22.97
C THR A 625 24.50 -0.85 -21.48
N ALA A 626 24.20 0.22 -20.75
CA ALA A 626 24.00 0.20 -19.31
C ALA A 626 22.69 -0.46 -18.90
N GLU A 627 21.59 -0.11 -19.58
CA GLU A 627 20.23 -0.51 -19.19
C GLU A 627 19.60 -1.56 -20.11
N GLY A 628 20.19 -1.90 -21.26
CA GLY A 628 19.59 -2.81 -22.23
C GLY A 628 18.32 -2.23 -22.89
N VAL A 629 18.16 -0.91 -22.91
CA VAL A 629 16.97 -0.22 -23.41
C VAL A 629 17.38 0.71 -24.55
N GLN A 630 16.85 0.46 -25.75
CA GLN A 630 17.08 1.30 -26.92
C GLN A 630 16.14 2.52 -26.87
N LEU A 631 16.71 3.72 -26.78
CA LEU A 631 15.98 4.99 -26.92
C LEU A 631 15.79 5.32 -28.40
N GLU A 632 14.69 6.00 -28.71
CA GLU A 632 14.41 6.50 -30.06
C GLU A 632 14.77 7.99 -30.13
N ARG A 633 15.74 8.37 -30.97
CA ARG A 633 16.22 9.74 -31.11
C ARG A 633 15.08 10.75 -31.29
N GLY A 634 14.14 10.46 -32.18
CA GLY A 634 12.99 11.35 -32.44
C GLY A 634 11.96 11.44 -31.31
N ALA A 635 12.00 10.52 -30.34
CA ALA A 635 11.11 10.54 -29.18
C ALA A 635 11.72 11.24 -27.96
N VAL A 636 13.03 11.56 -27.99
CA VAL A 636 13.71 12.21 -26.87
C VAL A 636 13.37 13.71 -26.88
N ALA A 637 12.35 14.07 -26.10
CA ALA A 637 11.88 15.45 -25.95
C ALA A 637 11.34 15.67 -24.54
N LYS A 638 11.60 16.86 -23.98
CA LYS A 638 11.16 17.21 -22.63
C LYS A 638 9.63 17.19 -22.52
N ASN A 639 9.10 16.21 -21.80
CA ASN A 639 7.68 16.05 -21.51
C ASN A 639 7.46 15.72 -20.03
N PRO A 640 7.29 16.73 -19.16
CA PRO A 640 7.15 16.52 -17.72
C PRO A 640 5.99 15.58 -17.35
N GLY A 641 4.86 15.66 -18.07
CA GLY A 641 3.69 14.84 -17.85
C GLY A 641 3.98 13.36 -18.08
N LEU A 642 4.50 13.04 -19.26
CA LEU A 642 4.87 11.66 -19.63
C LEU A 642 5.91 11.09 -18.68
N ARG A 643 6.92 11.88 -18.31
CA ARG A 643 7.94 11.51 -17.34
C ARG A 643 7.36 11.18 -15.97
N SER A 644 6.43 12.01 -15.48
CA SER A 644 5.77 11.80 -14.17
C SER A 644 4.93 10.53 -14.17
N VAL A 645 4.16 10.29 -15.21
CA VAL A 645 3.34 9.06 -15.31
C VAL A 645 4.23 7.82 -15.42
N ALA A 646 5.27 7.86 -16.23
CA ALA A 646 6.21 6.74 -16.32
C ALA A 646 6.87 6.44 -14.96
N LYS A 647 7.23 7.48 -14.18
CA LYS A 647 7.73 7.33 -12.81
C LYS A 647 6.70 6.68 -11.88
N LEU A 648 5.43 7.07 -11.98
CA LEU A 648 4.34 6.46 -11.22
C LEU A 648 4.17 4.98 -11.60
N CYS A 649 4.18 4.65 -12.89
CA CYS A 649 4.09 3.27 -13.37
C CYS A 649 5.24 2.40 -12.87
N LEU A 650 6.46 2.91 -12.87
CA LEU A 650 7.63 2.19 -12.37
C LEU A 650 7.51 1.84 -10.88
N ASN A 651 6.98 2.75 -10.06
CA ASN A 651 6.98 2.59 -8.61
C ASN A 651 5.72 1.90 -8.04
N SER A 652 4.60 1.88 -8.76
CA SER A 652 3.29 1.58 -8.15
C SER A 652 2.80 0.13 -8.32
N PHE A 653 3.34 -0.65 -9.29
CA PHE A 653 2.70 -1.94 -9.64
C PHE A 653 3.04 -3.09 -8.68
N TRP A 654 4.26 -3.17 -8.18
CA TRP A 654 4.76 -4.31 -7.40
C TRP A 654 4.02 -4.49 -6.06
N GLY A 655 3.59 -3.40 -5.44
CA GLY A 655 2.87 -3.44 -4.16
C GLY A 655 1.55 -4.21 -4.23
N LYS A 656 0.97 -4.32 -5.42
CA LYS A 656 -0.28 -5.08 -5.64
C LYS A 656 -0.13 -6.57 -5.33
N PHE A 657 1.05 -7.15 -5.52
CA PHE A 657 1.32 -8.54 -5.16
C PHE A 657 1.19 -8.81 -3.66
N GLY A 658 1.49 -7.81 -2.81
CA GLY A 658 1.36 -7.88 -1.36
C GLY A 658 -0.01 -7.50 -0.82
N GLN A 659 -1.04 -7.31 -1.65
CA GLN A 659 -2.38 -6.95 -1.20
C GLN A 659 -2.93 -8.02 -0.25
N ARG A 660 -3.63 -7.56 0.80
CA ARG A 660 -4.37 -8.47 1.70
C ARG A 660 -5.58 -9.05 0.96
N GLU A 661 -5.87 -10.32 1.19
CA GLU A 661 -6.95 -11.04 0.51
C GLU A 661 -8.30 -10.79 1.17
N ASN A 662 -8.32 -10.76 2.50
CA ASN A 662 -9.53 -10.53 3.28
C ASN A 662 -9.55 -9.10 3.84
N LEU A 663 -10.02 -8.16 3.03
CA LEU A 663 -10.19 -6.77 3.44
C LEU A 663 -11.59 -6.56 4.03
N PRO A 664 -11.75 -5.71 5.08
CA PRO A 664 -13.06 -5.32 5.56
C PRO A 664 -13.92 -4.72 4.44
N GLN A 665 -15.17 -5.13 4.41
CA GLN A 665 -16.19 -4.63 3.50
C GLN A 665 -17.26 -3.90 4.29
N THR A 666 -17.88 -2.90 3.67
CA THR A 666 -19.00 -2.15 4.25
C THR A 666 -20.20 -2.29 3.33
N GLU A 667 -21.32 -2.75 3.85
CA GLU A 667 -22.58 -2.83 3.13
C GLU A 667 -23.60 -1.90 3.76
N ILE A 668 -24.33 -1.17 2.91
CA ILE A 668 -25.41 -0.28 3.32
C ILE A 668 -26.70 -1.09 3.37
N VAL A 669 -27.30 -1.15 4.54
CA VAL A 669 -28.48 -1.96 4.80
C VAL A 669 -29.63 -1.06 5.19
N SER A 670 -30.77 -1.20 4.50
CA SER A 670 -32.02 -0.46 4.77
C SER A 670 -33.22 -1.36 5.07
N THR A 671 -33.06 -2.68 4.97
CA THR A 671 -34.13 -3.65 5.22
C THR A 671 -33.69 -4.68 6.24
N ARG A 672 -34.69 -5.19 6.98
CA ARG A 672 -34.47 -6.25 7.97
C ARG A 672 -33.98 -7.55 7.32
N GLU A 673 -34.54 -7.88 6.17
CA GLU A 673 -34.21 -9.10 5.41
C GLU A 673 -32.73 -9.10 5.05
N LYS A 674 -32.22 -7.98 4.51
CA LYS A 674 -30.82 -7.83 4.14
C LYS A 674 -29.89 -7.89 5.37
N LEU A 675 -30.31 -7.32 6.49
CA LEU A 675 -29.55 -7.42 7.75
C LEU A 675 -29.46 -8.89 8.21
N MET A 676 -30.59 -9.59 8.21
CA MET A 676 -30.61 -11.00 8.63
C MET A 676 -29.81 -11.90 7.67
N GLU A 677 -29.81 -11.58 6.37
CA GLU A 677 -28.98 -12.25 5.38
C GLU A 677 -27.50 -12.15 5.72
N LEU A 678 -27.00 -10.96 6.08
CA LEU A 678 -25.60 -10.74 6.44
C LEU A 678 -25.24 -11.40 7.78
N LEU A 679 -26.12 -11.26 8.79
CA LEU A 679 -25.90 -11.79 10.14
C LEU A 679 -25.90 -13.34 10.15
N ASN A 680 -26.70 -13.96 9.31
CA ASN A 680 -26.80 -15.42 9.22
C ASN A 680 -25.92 -16.03 8.11
N SER A 681 -25.09 -15.21 7.45
CA SER A 681 -24.22 -15.71 6.39
C SER A 681 -23.06 -16.53 6.98
N PRO A 682 -22.85 -17.77 6.52
CA PRO A 682 -21.72 -18.58 6.96
C PRO A 682 -20.37 -18.06 6.44
N GLU A 683 -20.39 -17.18 5.47
CA GLU A 683 -19.20 -16.61 4.85
C GLU A 683 -18.73 -15.32 5.51
N HIS A 684 -19.57 -14.67 6.34
CA HIS A 684 -19.31 -13.35 6.87
C HIS A 684 -19.06 -13.35 8.37
N GLU A 685 -17.99 -12.70 8.78
CA GLU A 685 -17.72 -12.34 10.16
C GLU A 685 -18.01 -10.84 10.33
N ILE A 686 -19.08 -10.52 11.08
CA ILE A 686 -19.47 -9.14 11.30
C ILE A 686 -18.48 -8.47 12.26
N THR A 687 -17.81 -7.41 11.78
CA THR A 687 -16.80 -6.67 12.54
C THR A 687 -17.34 -5.39 13.17
N GLY A 688 -18.51 -4.92 12.75
CA GLY A 688 -19.17 -3.77 13.34
C GLY A 688 -20.45 -3.37 12.63
N MET A 689 -21.30 -2.65 13.34
CA MET A 689 -22.54 -2.08 12.81
C MET A 689 -22.63 -0.62 13.24
N LEU A 690 -22.93 0.27 12.30
CA LEU A 690 -23.06 1.69 12.55
C LEU A 690 -24.42 2.21 12.03
N PRO A 691 -25.37 2.60 12.90
CA PRO A 691 -26.57 3.31 12.48
C PRO A 691 -26.19 4.67 11.88
N VAL A 692 -26.54 4.91 10.62
CA VAL A 692 -26.29 6.18 9.93
C VAL A 692 -27.47 7.13 10.14
N ASN A 693 -28.68 6.59 10.04
CA ASN A 693 -29.93 7.29 10.34
C ASN A 693 -31.02 6.27 10.73
N ASN A 694 -32.26 6.71 10.90
CA ASN A 694 -33.38 5.84 11.31
C ASN A 694 -33.74 4.74 10.28
N GLN A 695 -33.20 4.76 9.08
CA GLN A 695 -33.54 3.86 7.98
C GLN A 695 -32.33 3.09 7.45
N VAL A 696 -31.11 3.55 7.74
CA VAL A 696 -29.88 3.02 7.12
C VAL A 696 -28.86 2.63 8.19
N LEU A 697 -28.35 1.42 8.05
CA LEU A 697 -27.31 0.82 8.88
C LEU A 697 -26.11 0.46 8.00
N TYR A 698 -24.91 0.79 8.42
CA TYR A 698 -23.69 0.22 7.84
C TYR A 698 -23.30 -1.05 8.58
N VAL A 699 -23.14 -2.11 7.84
CA VAL A 699 -22.64 -3.40 8.34
C VAL A 699 -21.24 -3.61 7.80
N ASN A 700 -20.26 -3.65 8.69
CA ASN A 700 -18.88 -3.95 8.37
C ASN A 700 -18.63 -5.44 8.63
N TYR A 701 -18.02 -6.11 7.68
CA TYR A 701 -17.70 -7.53 7.80
C TYR A 701 -16.41 -7.88 7.07
N THR A 702 -15.81 -8.98 7.45
CA THR A 702 -14.79 -9.71 6.72
C THR A 702 -15.31 -11.08 6.34
N LYS A 703 -14.66 -11.78 5.43
CA LYS A 703 -14.96 -13.18 5.20
C LYS A 703 -14.43 -14.02 6.35
N THR A 704 -15.16 -15.08 6.71
CA THR A 704 -14.62 -16.13 7.60
C THR A 704 -13.40 -16.78 6.96
N SER A 705 -12.47 -17.33 7.77
CA SER A 705 -11.25 -17.99 7.26
C SER A 705 -11.52 -19.01 6.17
N ASP A 706 -12.58 -19.77 6.33
CA ASP A 706 -12.98 -20.84 5.41
C ASP A 706 -13.58 -20.33 4.09
N ALA A 707 -14.17 -19.14 4.11
CA ALA A 707 -14.77 -18.50 2.94
C ALA A 707 -13.78 -17.61 2.15
N VAL A 708 -12.55 -17.46 2.63
CA VAL A 708 -11.52 -16.73 1.89
C VAL A 708 -11.02 -17.56 0.72
N ILE A 709 -11.26 -17.06 -0.48
CA ILE A 709 -10.73 -17.68 -1.70
C ILE A 709 -9.35 -17.08 -1.98
N PRO A 710 -8.32 -17.91 -2.25
CA PRO A 710 -7.00 -17.42 -2.59
C PRO A 710 -7.03 -16.44 -3.75
N SER A 711 -6.36 -15.31 -3.58
CA SER A 711 -6.36 -14.25 -4.59
C SER A 711 -5.65 -14.70 -5.86
N ASN A 712 -6.31 -14.54 -7.00
CA ASN A 712 -5.71 -14.75 -8.32
C ASN A 712 -4.89 -13.55 -8.82
N ILE A 713 -4.80 -12.47 -8.02
CA ILE A 713 -4.10 -11.23 -8.35
C ILE A 713 -3.03 -10.84 -7.32
N ALA A 714 -2.90 -11.59 -6.23
CA ALA A 714 -1.85 -11.37 -5.23
C ALA A 714 -0.88 -12.56 -5.20
N ASN A 715 0.36 -12.29 -4.88
CA ASN A 715 1.38 -13.29 -4.59
C ASN A 715 2.37 -12.69 -3.59
N THR A 716 2.14 -12.96 -2.31
CA THR A 716 2.92 -12.38 -1.22
C THR A 716 4.39 -12.77 -1.25
N VAL A 717 4.74 -13.94 -1.83
CA VAL A 717 6.15 -14.37 -2.01
C VAL A 717 6.88 -13.39 -2.94
N THR A 718 6.26 -13.04 -4.06
CA THR A 718 6.81 -12.03 -5.00
C THR A 718 7.04 -10.67 -4.33
N ALA A 719 6.07 -10.22 -3.52
CA ALA A 719 6.19 -8.97 -2.77
C ALA A 719 7.30 -9.04 -1.70
N ALA A 720 7.43 -10.17 -1.00
CA ALA A 720 8.50 -10.40 -0.02
C ALA A 720 9.88 -10.37 -0.67
N TYR A 721 10.05 -11.00 -1.83
CA TYR A 721 11.29 -10.94 -2.62
C TYR A 721 11.66 -9.50 -3.02
N THR A 722 10.69 -8.70 -3.44
CA THR A 722 10.92 -7.30 -3.82
C THR A 722 11.48 -6.50 -2.64
N THR A 723 10.84 -6.58 -1.47
CA THR A 723 11.26 -5.79 -0.31
C THR A 723 12.52 -6.34 0.37
N ALA A 724 12.72 -7.64 0.38
CA ALA A 724 13.92 -8.28 0.92
C ALA A 724 15.17 -7.85 0.13
N GLN A 725 15.12 -7.95 -1.19
CA GLN A 725 16.23 -7.54 -2.05
C GLN A 725 16.48 -6.02 -2.00
N ALA A 726 15.43 -5.21 -1.83
CA ALA A 726 15.58 -3.78 -1.61
C ALA A 726 16.35 -3.48 -0.30
N ARG A 727 16.01 -4.17 0.81
CA ARG A 727 16.76 -4.05 2.06
C ARG A 727 18.21 -4.52 1.92
N LEU A 728 18.45 -5.60 1.17
CA LEU A 728 19.81 -6.08 0.88
C LEU A 728 20.60 -5.09 0.04
N LYS A 729 19.97 -4.44 -0.95
CA LYS A 729 20.63 -3.38 -1.74
C LYS A 729 21.04 -2.21 -0.84
N LEU A 730 20.16 -1.73 0.04
CA LEU A 730 20.50 -0.70 1.02
C LEU A 730 21.62 -1.18 1.96
N TYR A 731 21.60 -2.44 2.36
CA TYR A 731 22.62 -3.04 3.23
C TYR A 731 23.99 -3.03 2.60
N THR A 732 24.12 -3.16 1.26
CA THR A 732 25.42 -3.08 0.58
C THR A 732 26.12 -1.73 0.76
N TYR A 733 25.38 -0.68 1.10
CA TYR A 733 25.92 0.63 1.44
C TYR A 733 26.14 0.79 2.96
N LEU A 734 25.20 0.29 3.78
CA LEU A 734 25.30 0.40 5.25
C LEU A 734 26.49 -0.37 5.84
N GLU A 735 26.76 -1.57 5.31
CA GLU A 735 27.82 -2.43 5.83
C GLU A 735 29.21 -1.77 5.75
N PRO A 736 29.69 -1.26 4.58
CA PRO A 736 30.99 -0.61 4.52
C PRO A 736 31.00 0.79 5.15
N LEU A 737 29.87 1.48 5.23
CA LEU A 737 29.78 2.76 5.94
C LEU A 737 29.89 2.57 7.47
N GLY A 738 29.40 1.47 8.01
CA GLY A 738 29.46 1.17 9.44
C GLY A 738 28.92 2.29 10.31
N LYS A 739 29.72 2.76 11.27
CA LYS A 739 29.35 3.88 12.19
C LYS A 739 29.28 5.26 11.52
N ARG A 740 29.74 5.42 10.29
CA ARG A 740 29.61 6.68 9.52
C ARG A 740 28.18 6.91 9.03
N ALA A 741 27.34 5.87 8.91
CA ALA A 741 25.92 6.02 8.63
C ALA A 741 25.19 6.64 9.82
N LEU A 742 24.59 7.81 9.62
CA LEU A 742 23.84 8.55 10.63
C LEU A 742 22.35 8.20 10.61
N TYR A 743 21.81 7.98 9.41
CA TYR A 743 20.39 7.73 9.18
C TYR A 743 20.19 6.95 7.88
N CYS A 744 19.16 6.11 7.82
CA CYS A 744 18.70 5.51 6.58
C CYS A 744 17.17 5.44 6.52
N ASP A 745 16.61 5.55 5.31
CA ASP A 745 15.18 5.40 5.06
C ASP A 745 14.92 4.73 3.72
N THR A 746 14.65 3.44 3.75
CA THR A 746 14.23 2.60 2.62
C THR A 746 15.25 2.53 1.48
N ASP A 747 15.54 3.64 0.85
CA ASP A 747 16.38 3.81 -0.34
C ASP A 747 17.46 4.89 -0.18
N SER A 748 17.52 5.54 0.98
CA SER A 748 18.44 6.65 1.22
C SER A 748 19.33 6.44 2.44
N VAL A 749 20.51 7.07 2.40
CA VAL A 749 21.48 7.09 3.51
C VAL A 749 22.04 8.49 3.70
N ILE A 750 22.09 8.93 4.97
CA ILE A 750 22.83 10.12 5.40
C ILE A 750 24.05 9.63 6.14
N TYR A 751 25.24 10.07 5.73
CA TYR A 751 26.51 9.58 6.26
C TYR A 751 27.61 10.64 6.29
N VAL A 752 28.61 10.40 7.12
CA VAL A 752 29.81 11.25 7.26
C VAL A 752 30.89 10.80 6.30
N THR A 753 31.52 11.73 5.60
CA THR A 753 32.74 11.52 4.80
C THR A 753 33.86 12.47 5.24
N ARG A 754 35.09 11.95 5.26
CA ARG A 754 36.31 12.72 5.50
C ARG A 754 37.11 12.94 4.23
N LYS A 755 36.74 12.23 3.17
CA LYS A 755 37.48 12.17 1.91
C LYS A 755 38.93 11.70 2.07
N GLU A 756 39.16 10.83 3.10
CA GLU A 756 40.49 10.24 3.32
C GLU A 756 40.79 9.17 2.27
N PRO A 757 42.07 9.01 1.86
CA PRO A 757 42.45 7.94 0.93
C PRO A 757 42.08 6.56 1.48
N GLY A 758 41.33 5.76 0.73
CA GLY A 758 40.88 4.42 1.13
C GLY A 758 39.59 4.37 1.94
N GLU A 759 39.00 5.52 2.28
CA GLU A 759 37.68 5.57 2.87
C GLU A 759 36.60 5.16 1.85
N TYR A 760 35.71 4.25 2.22
CA TYR A 760 34.62 3.84 1.32
C TYR A 760 33.66 5.01 1.06
N GLU A 761 33.50 5.37 -0.19
CA GLU A 761 32.47 6.31 -0.63
C GLU A 761 31.44 5.60 -1.50
N PRO A 762 30.15 5.72 -1.19
CA PRO A 762 29.09 5.17 -2.05
C PRO A 762 29.16 5.81 -3.45
N PRO A 763 29.30 5.02 -4.52
CA PRO A 763 29.39 5.55 -5.87
C PRO A 763 28.05 6.19 -6.29
N THR A 764 28.10 7.41 -6.83
CA THR A 764 26.96 8.13 -7.36
C THR A 764 26.84 7.98 -8.87
N GLY A 765 25.61 8.06 -9.39
CA GLY A 765 25.30 7.94 -10.82
C GLY A 765 23.86 8.32 -11.12
N GLN A 766 23.46 8.15 -12.37
CA GLN A 766 22.12 8.53 -12.85
C GLN A 766 21.31 7.34 -13.39
N LEU A 767 21.89 6.15 -13.42
CA LEU A 767 21.23 4.95 -13.91
C LEU A 767 20.30 4.36 -12.85
N LEU A 768 19.49 3.42 -13.27
CA LEU A 768 18.57 2.71 -12.38
C LEU A 768 19.34 1.96 -11.29
N GLY A 769 19.09 2.27 -10.04
CA GLY A 769 19.76 1.68 -8.88
C GLY A 769 21.09 2.33 -8.47
N ASP A 770 21.54 3.38 -9.16
CA ASP A 770 22.64 4.22 -8.71
C ASP A 770 22.21 5.13 -7.57
N LEU A 771 23.16 5.62 -6.80
CA LEU A 771 22.93 6.64 -5.79
C LEU A 771 22.97 8.04 -6.40
N THR A 772 21.99 8.87 -6.09
CA THR A 772 21.94 10.29 -6.46
C THR A 772 22.23 11.15 -5.24
N ASP A 773 22.92 12.25 -5.44
CA ASP A 773 23.17 13.25 -4.38
C ASP A 773 21.91 14.13 -4.21
N GLU A 774 21.23 13.98 -3.08
CA GLU A 774 20.02 14.76 -2.74
C GLU A 774 20.34 16.25 -2.44
N LEU A 775 21.59 16.60 -2.22
CA LEU A 775 22.02 17.96 -1.96
C LEU A 775 22.37 18.76 -3.24
N SER A 776 22.40 18.11 -4.39
CA SER A 776 22.74 18.74 -5.69
C SER A 776 21.85 19.94 -6.05
N SER A 777 20.61 19.96 -5.58
CA SER A 777 19.67 21.09 -5.79
C SER A 777 20.07 22.38 -5.06
N TYR A 778 20.97 22.29 -4.07
CA TYR A 778 21.53 23.46 -3.34
C TYR A 778 22.84 23.98 -3.95
N GLY A 779 23.31 23.35 -5.02
CA GLY A 779 24.54 23.64 -5.70
C GLY A 779 25.58 22.53 -5.55
N GLU A 780 26.42 22.36 -6.58
CA GLU A 780 27.45 21.30 -6.57
C GLU A 780 28.45 21.55 -5.45
N GLY A 781 28.75 20.56 -4.64
CA GLY A 781 29.61 20.65 -3.47
C GLY A 781 28.91 21.04 -2.16
N SER A 782 27.60 21.24 -2.16
CA SER A 782 26.82 21.42 -0.93
C SER A 782 26.94 20.19 -0.02
N TYR A 783 26.93 20.40 1.29
CA TYR A 783 26.95 19.35 2.30
C TYR A 783 26.13 19.73 3.52
N ILE A 784 25.74 18.76 4.30
CA ILE A 784 25.07 19.00 5.58
C ILE A 784 26.11 19.31 6.65
N LYS A 785 25.97 20.46 7.31
CA LYS A 785 26.84 20.94 8.40
C LYS A 785 26.46 20.32 9.74
N SER A 786 25.16 20.17 9.98
CA SER A 786 24.63 19.58 11.19
C SER A 786 23.37 18.78 10.89
N PHE A 787 23.26 17.62 11.52
CA PHE A 787 22.15 16.68 11.38
C PHE A 787 21.58 16.32 12.74
N ILE A 788 20.24 16.37 12.85
CA ILE A 788 19.52 15.95 14.03
C ILE A 788 18.37 15.00 13.67
N SER A 789 18.12 14.00 14.50
CA SER A 789 17.04 13.04 14.28
C SER A 789 16.39 12.64 15.60
N GLY A 790 15.08 12.86 15.68
CA GLY A 790 14.23 12.38 16.78
C GLY A 790 13.68 10.98 16.56
N GLY A 791 14.04 10.31 15.47
CA GLY A 791 13.57 8.97 15.13
C GLY A 791 13.23 8.80 13.65
N PRO A 792 12.66 7.65 13.26
CA PRO A 792 12.31 7.37 11.87
C PRO A 792 11.35 8.41 11.26
N LYS A 793 11.74 9.03 10.14
CA LYS A 793 10.98 10.07 9.43
C LYS A 793 10.73 11.33 10.28
N PHE A 794 11.61 11.57 11.24
CA PHE A 794 11.63 12.76 12.07
C PHE A 794 13.05 13.26 12.22
N TYR A 795 13.47 14.21 11.37
CA TYR A 795 14.81 14.76 11.34
C TYR A 795 14.84 16.17 10.76
N SER A 796 15.90 16.89 11.08
CA SER A 796 16.24 18.19 10.48
C SER A 796 17.74 18.29 10.25
N PHE A 797 18.15 19.12 9.31
CA PHE A 797 19.55 19.37 9.05
C PHE A 797 19.78 20.74 8.43
N ILE A 798 21.00 21.25 8.60
CA ILE A 798 21.46 22.49 8.01
C ILE A 798 22.37 22.18 6.82
N VAL A 799 22.00 22.63 5.64
CA VAL A 799 22.81 22.53 4.42
C VAL A 799 23.69 23.77 4.31
N ASN A 800 24.99 23.55 4.15
CA ASN A 800 25.94 24.60 3.77
C ASN A 800 26.11 24.57 2.25
N THR A 801 25.80 25.69 1.58
CA THR A 801 25.93 25.83 0.14
C THR A 801 27.35 26.31 -0.25
N PRO A 802 27.80 26.13 -1.53
CA PRO A 802 29.11 26.59 -1.98
C PRO A 802 29.35 28.10 -1.80
N GLY A 803 28.28 28.89 -1.79
CA GLY A 803 28.33 30.33 -1.52
C GLY A 803 28.37 30.71 -0.03
N GLY A 804 28.43 29.72 0.88
CA GLY A 804 28.44 29.93 2.33
C GLY A 804 27.06 30.25 2.93
N ALA A 805 25.99 30.24 2.14
CA ALA A 805 24.64 30.39 2.67
C ALA A 805 24.17 29.08 3.34
N GLU A 806 23.47 29.22 4.44
CA GLU A 806 22.87 28.09 5.14
C GLU A 806 21.39 27.96 4.79
N SER A 807 20.92 26.71 4.63
CA SER A 807 19.53 26.38 4.36
C SER A 807 19.06 25.27 5.29
N GLU A 808 17.93 25.47 5.95
CA GLU A 808 17.35 24.50 6.87
C GLU A 808 16.39 23.56 6.12
N VAL A 809 16.49 22.29 6.41
CA VAL A 809 15.53 21.26 5.98
C VAL A 809 14.98 20.53 7.19
N CYS A 810 13.67 20.52 7.33
CA CYS A 810 12.99 19.84 8.41
C CYS A 810 11.91 18.87 7.86
N LYS A 811 11.90 17.62 8.37
CA LYS A 811 10.91 16.59 8.01
C LYS A 811 10.37 15.92 9.26
N VAL A 812 9.07 16.05 9.49
CA VAL A 812 8.38 15.49 10.65
C VAL A 812 7.17 14.69 10.21
N LYS A 813 7.18 13.40 10.52
CA LYS A 813 6.11 12.48 10.13
C LYS A 813 4.76 12.91 10.71
N GLY A 814 3.75 13.02 9.85
CA GLY A 814 2.36 13.29 10.24
C GLY A 814 2.06 14.75 10.58
N ILE A 815 3.02 15.66 10.39
CA ILE A 815 2.87 17.10 10.56
C ILE A 815 3.14 17.78 9.23
N THR A 816 2.22 18.64 8.82
CA THR A 816 2.43 19.53 7.66
C THR A 816 3.15 20.77 8.16
N LEU A 817 4.38 20.97 7.69
CA LEU A 817 5.17 22.16 7.99
C LEU A 817 4.72 23.31 7.06
N ASN A 818 3.60 23.93 7.41
CA ASN A 818 3.17 25.19 6.86
C ASN A 818 3.90 26.35 7.58
N TYR A 819 3.64 27.60 7.22
CA TYR A 819 4.32 28.76 7.81
C TYR A 819 4.17 28.79 9.34
N ALA A 820 2.93 28.64 9.87
CA ALA A 820 2.68 28.65 11.31
C ALA A 820 3.38 27.48 12.03
N ASN A 821 3.34 26.27 11.47
CA ASN A 821 3.94 25.11 12.11
C ASN A 821 5.47 25.10 12.01
N SER A 822 6.05 25.62 10.91
CA SER A 822 7.51 25.69 10.73
C SER A 822 8.17 26.69 11.68
N SER A 823 7.45 27.70 12.16
CA SER A 823 7.96 28.60 13.20
C SER A 823 8.07 27.91 14.57
N LEU A 824 7.28 26.86 14.82
CA LEU A 824 7.26 26.12 16.09
C LEU A 824 8.11 24.83 16.02
N ILE A 825 8.15 24.18 14.85
CA ILE A 825 8.91 22.95 14.61
C ILE A 825 9.96 23.23 13.52
N ASN A 826 11.17 23.38 13.94
CA ASN A 826 12.34 23.70 13.14
C ASN A 826 13.58 23.03 13.74
N TYR A 827 14.74 23.24 13.14
CA TYR A 827 16.00 22.67 13.59
C TYR A 827 16.24 22.94 15.09
N GLU A 828 16.15 24.20 15.53
CA GLU A 828 16.41 24.58 16.93
C GLU A 828 15.43 23.94 17.91
N SER A 829 14.15 23.88 17.56
CA SER A 829 13.16 23.23 18.42
C SER A 829 13.41 21.73 18.58
N ILE A 830 13.85 21.03 17.52
CA ILE A 830 14.20 19.61 17.60
C ILE A 830 15.52 19.44 18.36
N ARG A 831 16.49 20.32 18.14
CA ARG A 831 17.77 20.30 18.82
C ARG A 831 17.59 20.43 20.32
N SER A 832 16.78 21.38 20.79
CA SER A 832 16.52 21.60 22.22
C SER A 832 15.91 20.37 22.92
N PHE A 833 15.14 19.55 22.22
CA PHE A 833 14.70 18.25 22.75
C PHE A 833 15.85 17.24 22.88
N ILE A 834 16.70 17.17 21.84
CA ILE A 834 17.78 16.17 21.79
C ILE A 834 18.84 16.45 22.86
N ILE A 835 19.17 17.70 23.10
CA ILE A 835 20.16 18.10 24.12
C ILE A 835 19.57 18.25 25.51
N GLY A 836 18.27 17.97 25.70
CA GLY A 836 17.63 17.96 27.01
C GLY A 836 17.21 19.32 27.56
N GLU A 837 17.29 20.41 26.76
CA GLU A 837 16.83 21.75 27.19
C GLU A 837 15.31 21.85 27.21
N ARG A 838 14.61 20.99 26.46
CA ARG A 838 13.17 20.96 26.40
C ARG A 838 12.61 19.57 26.65
N GLU A 839 11.72 19.46 27.64
CA GLU A 839 11.06 18.21 27.98
C GLU A 839 9.60 18.15 27.50
N ASN A 840 8.94 19.30 27.42
CA ASN A 840 7.54 19.38 27.05
C ASN A 840 7.32 19.34 25.53
N PRO A 841 6.37 18.55 25.02
CA PRO A 841 6.09 18.47 23.59
C PRO A 841 5.68 19.82 23.00
N VAL A 842 6.02 20.05 21.74
CA VAL A 842 5.46 21.17 20.96
C VAL A 842 4.02 20.86 20.63
N VAL A 843 3.09 21.70 21.07
CA VAL A 843 1.65 21.53 20.77
C VAL A 843 1.30 22.44 19.59
N LEU A 844 0.88 21.82 18.50
CA LEU A 844 0.35 22.49 17.32
C LEU A 844 -1.17 22.58 17.41
N GLN A 845 -1.73 23.73 17.09
CA GLN A 845 -3.16 23.93 16.94
C GLN A 845 -3.48 24.32 15.49
N PHE A 846 -4.45 23.67 14.88
CA PHE A 846 -4.85 23.93 13.50
C PHE A 846 -6.26 23.46 13.26
N ASP A 847 -6.93 24.11 12.31
CA ASP A 847 -8.23 23.66 11.82
C ASP A 847 -8.05 22.47 10.87
N SER A 848 -8.82 21.43 11.07
CA SER A 848 -8.76 20.19 10.27
C SER A 848 -10.11 19.86 9.67
N ILE A 849 -10.11 19.62 8.36
CA ILE A 849 -11.30 19.12 7.67
C ILE A 849 -11.44 17.62 7.98
N ARG A 850 -12.56 17.25 8.60
CA ARG A 850 -12.88 15.89 9.01
C ARG A 850 -14.22 15.43 8.45
N ARG A 851 -14.45 14.15 8.52
CA ARG A 851 -15.70 13.50 8.14
C ARG A 851 -16.28 12.85 9.37
N THR A 852 -17.57 13.10 9.61
CA THR A 852 -18.29 12.35 10.63
C THR A 852 -18.69 10.97 10.08
N PRO A 853 -19.04 10.00 10.95
CA PRO A 853 -19.63 8.74 10.52
C PRO A 853 -20.93 8.88 9.71
N PHE A 854 -21.59 10.04 9.81
CA PHE A 854 -22.83 10.39 9.11
C PHE A 854 -22.59 11.14 7.78
N HIS A 855 -21.37 11.07 7.24
CA HIS A 855 -20.96 11.73 6.00
C HIS A 855 -21.09 13.25 5.99
N GLN A 856 -21.07 13.88 7.15
CA GLN A 856 -20.88 15.33 7.21
C GLN A 856 -19.39 15.64 7.09
N VAL A 857 -19.08 16.61 6.25
CA VAL A 857 -17.75 17.21 6.21
C VAL A 857 -17.75 18.40 7.16
N VAL A 858 -16.78 18.43 8.05
CA VAL A 858 -16.70 19.46 9.10
C VAL A 858 -15.28 19.99 9.23
N THR A 859 -15.13 21.26 9.54
CA THR A 859 -13.87 21.85 10.01
C THR A 859 -13.92 21.97 11.52
N ARG A 860 -12.94 21.40 12.20
CA ARG A 860 -12.81 21.49 13.64
C ARG A 860 -11.38 21.78 14.06
N PRO A 861 -11.19 22.52 15.20
CA PRO A 861 -9.87 22.72 15.77
C PRO A 861 -9.30 21.39 16.30
N GLU A 862 -8.06 21.12 15.96
CA GLU A 862 -7.33 19.95 16.44
C GLU A 862 -6.02 20.37 17.07
N LYS A 863 -5.56 19.54 18.03
CA LYS A 863 -4.25 19.69 18.67
C LYS A 863 -3.40 18.46 18.33
N LYS A 864 -2.17 18.69 17.94
CA LYS A 864 -1.15 17.63 17.78
C LYS A 864 0.06 17.93 18.65
N SER A 865 0.48 16.94 19.40
CA SER A 865 1.74 17.02 20.15
C SER A 865 2.88 16.45 19.30
N CYS A 866 3.98 17.17 19.23
CA CYS A 866 5.20 16.77 18.56
C CYS A 866 6.30 16.60 19.59
N MET A 867 6.86 15.39 19.65
CA MET A 867 7.99 15.03 20.50
C MET A 867 8.85 13.98 19.82
N PRO A 868 10.19 14.10 19.86
CA PRO A 868 11.09 13.05 19.37
C PRO A 868 10.90 11.72 20.11
N LEU A 869 10.78 10.62 19.36
CA LEU A 869 10.67 9.27 19.90
C LEU A 869 11.62 8.33 19.16
N SER A 870 12.85 8.21 19.67
CA SER A 870 13.79 7.22 19.14
C SER A 870 13.59 5.88 19.86
N VAL A 871 13.05 4.88 19.14
CA VAL A 871 12.56 3.65 19.76
C VAL A 871 12.89 2.38 18.97
N LYS A 872 13.75 2.47 17.95
CA LYS A 872 14.16 1.29 17.16
C LYS A 872 15.51 0.75 17.54
N ARG A 873 16.29 1.52 18.28
CA ARG A 873 17.64 1.17 18.75
C ARG A 873 17.79 1.69 20.18
N ARG A 874 18.65 1.07 20.99
CA ARG A 874 19.00 1.59 22.30
C ARG A 874 19.95 2.77 22.17
N ARG A 875 19.93 3.67 23.14
CA ARG A 875 20.89 4.78 23.21
C ARG A 875 22.30 4.29 23.53
N ASP A 876 23.30 4.94 22.99
CA ASP A 876 24.72 4.68 23.23
C ASP A 876 25.48 6.00 23.29
N GLY A 877 26.04 6.30 24.45
CA GLY A 877 26.63 7.61 24.74
C GLY A 877 25.59 8.74 24.66
N GLU A 878 26.04 9.94 24.34
CA GLU A 878 25.20 11.13 24.34
C GLU A 878 24.22 11.17 23.16
N TYR A 879 24.70 10.90 21.93
CA TYR A 879 23.92 11.04 20.70
C TYR A 879 23.92 9.81 19.79
N GLY A 880 24.65 8.75 20.17
CA GLY A 880 24.71 7.52 19.37
C GLY A 880 23.58 6.54 19.68
N SER A 881 23.47 5.51 18.87
CA SER A 881 22.60 4.37 19.14
C SER A 881 23.21 3.05 18.68
N LEU A 882 22.83 1.96 19.36
CA LEU A 882 23.20 0.59 19.03
C LEU A 882 21.93 -0.26 18.84
N PRO A 883 22.00 -1.36 18.08
CA PRO A 883 20.87 -2.28 17.97
C PRO A 883 20.51 -2.86 19.34
N TYR A 884 19.24 -3.13 19.60
CA TYR A 884 18.85 -3.89 20.77
C TYR A 884 19.57 -5.24 20.79
N GLY A 885 20.16 -5.59 21.93
CA GLY A 885 20.93 -6.83 22.09
C GLY A 885 22.39 -6.73 21.67
N TYR A 886 22.90 -5.56 21.35
CA TYR A 886 24.34 -5.33 21.15
C TYR A 886 25.06 -5.38 22.51
N LYS A 887 26.22 -6.08 22.53
CA LYS A 887 27.11 -6.16 23.71
C LYS A 887 28.09 -5.03 23.78
#